data_80e0b715ad29e552ac276ddc35261a3b
#
_entry.id   80e0b715ad29e552ac276ddc35261a3b
#
_cell.length_a   1.000
_cell.length_b   1.000
_cell.length_c   1.000
_cell.angle_alpha   90.00
_cell.angle_beta   90.00
_cell.angle_gamma   90.00
#
_symmetry.space_group_name_H-M   'P 1'
#
loop_
_entity.id
_entity.type
_entity.pdbx_description
1 polymer ?
#
loop_
_entity_poly.entity_id
_entity_poly.type
_entity_poly.pdbx_seq_one_letter_code
_entity_poly.pdbx_strand_id
1 'polypeptide(L)'
;MKLYQYSLIALALTASVTSCNDYLEQEPPSSLTPENFYSSEDQVQAVANRFYQDIMPGHGGWDYGTYTNDNNTDVQASRTPSAKFSKDLWRTSQTEGDWSWGNVRNVNFQLGQLKAKLAQGAISGNETNIRQYIGEIYFFRAYAYFELLKKYGDLPILTEALPDDEAVLVAASKRQPCNEVARFIINNLDTAATYMKDGFEGRHTRISVDVARLFKSRVALYMGSWLTNFAGTPFVPLGTGWPGADKNPGYNFPSGSIDNEAKFFFETAAEAAEQVAEKYKASLTVNNGVVPQTEGQSNPYLELWGTTSCAGKSEILLWREYSKSLGVQNDIEVAVEKGNIGTGVTRSLVERYLMADGKPIYNSSFTYDDSEIAKVVENRDPRLAVMLKVPGQVNCFKNVSDVAGTHWTETEPVPNITNANAEDGYITGYAIRKGMTFDRSLTANGGSYNVCVIFRATEALLNYIEAEYMLTKSLSSGKIMEYWKKVRECAGFTGDAVNPQVTIDATDMSKETRDWGAFTAGKLLSDPILYNIRRERSCEFLAEGLRDMDLKRWRSYEQLIAKPVYAEGIHLWGTAMEKWYDDLVADGTSSSNVSQRSISEYHCPHIVNMTNNNYADGLTWRMAYYLQPLPLRQFLLTAADHSTVSTSPMYQNPYWPTETDQPAQQ
;
A
#
# COMPACT_ATOMS: atom_id res chain seq x y z
N MET A 1 5.13 -84.27 -30.62
CA MET A 1 5.62 -82.95 -31.02
C MET A 1 4.66 -81.76 -30.77
N LYS A 2 3.38 -81.93 -30.71
CA LYS A 2 2.41 -80.82 -30.45
C LYS A 2 2.30 -80.41 -28.99
N LEU A 3 2.57 -81.22 -28.01
CA LEU A 3 2.45 -80.89 -26.60
C LEU A 3 3.60 -80.01 -26.10
N TYR A 4 4.82 -80.10 -26.64
CA TYR A 4 5.98 -79.31 -26.30
C TYR A 4 5.89 -77.87 -26.83
N GLN A 5 5.16 -77.63 -27.91
CA GLN A 5 4.96 -76.33 -28.48
C GLN A 5 3.98 -75.50 -27.66
N TYR A 6 2.96 -76.10 -27.05
CA TYR A 6 2.02 -75.40 -26.16
C TYR A 6 2.65 -75.08 -24.80
N SER A 7 3.56 -75.90 -24.28
CA SER A 7 4.27 -75.60 -23.04
C SER A 7 5.28 -74.43 -23.18
N LEU A 8 5.93 -74.36 -24.33
CA LEU A 8 6.83 -73.21 -24.62
C LEU A 8 6.09 -71.84 -24.87
N ILE A 9 4.89 -71.91 -25.43
CA ILE A 9 4.06 -70.72 -25.63
C ILE A 9 3.42 -70.28 -24.28
N ALA A 10 3.03 -71.22 -23.41
CA ALA A 10 2.54 -70.90 -22.09
C ALA A 10 3.64 -70.34 -21.18
N LEU A 11 4.89 -70.81 -21.29
CA LEU A 11 6.03 -70.28 -20.54
C LEU A 11 6.47 -68.87 -21.06
N ALA A 12 6.34 -68.58 -22.33
CA ALA A 12 6.63 -67.27 -22.93
C ALA A 12 5.55 -66.23 -22.58
N LEU A 13 4.29 -66.64 -22.44
CA LEU A 13 3.20 -65.75 -22.01
C LEU A 13 3.24 -65.44 -20.52
N THR A 14 3.74 -66.33 -19.66
CA THR A 14 3.91 -66.03 -18.21
C THR A 14 5.13 -65.18 -17.92
N ALA A 15 6.18 -65.18 -18.76
CA ALA A 15 7.34 -64.33 -18.64
C ALA A 15 7.09 -62.88 -19.09
N SER A 16 6.05 -62.64 -19.89
CA SER A 16 5.70 -61.28 -20.38
C SER A 16 4.76 -60.51 -19.44
N VAL A 17 4.23 -61.14 -18.37
CA VAL A 17 3.31 -60.45 -17.44
C VAL A 17 4.01 -59.93 -16.18
N THR A 18 5.26 -60.32 -15.92
CA THR A 18 6.04 -59.88 -14.77
C THR A 18 7.02 -58.73 -15.04
N SER A 19 7.09 -58.24 -16.30
CA SER A 19 8.09 -57.24 -16.69
C SER A 19 7.54 -55.80 -16.87
N CYS A 20 6.27 -55.52 -16.53
CA CYS A 20 5.68 -54.23 -16.81
C CYS A 20 5.35 -53.33 -15.60
N ASN A 21 5.53 -53.82 -14.37
CA ASN A 21 5.21 -52.98 -13.21
C ASN A 21 6.31 -51.94 -12.89
N ASP A 22 7.59 -52.29 -13.05
CA ASP A 22 8.70 -51.40 -12.73
C ASP A 22 8.93 -50.30 -13.79
N TYR A 23 8.48 -50.50 -15.03
CA TYR A 23 8.69 -49.52 -16.10
C TYR A 23 7.60 -48.45 -16.16
N LEU A 24 6.43 -48.73 -15.60
CA LEU A 24 5.33 -47.76 -15.50
C LEU A 24 5.38 -46.97 -14.20
N GLU A 25 6.17 -47.38 -13.22
CA GLU A 25 6.41 -46.63 -11.96
C GLU A 25 7.71 -45.79 -11.97
N GLN A 26 8.54 -45.92 -13.01
CA GLN A 26 9.67 -44.97 -13.17
C GLN A 26 9.13 -43.62 -13.63
N GLU A 27 9.15 -42.66 -12.72
CA GLU A 27 8.97 -41.26 -13.09
C GLU A 27 9.95 -40.90 -14.18
N PRO A 28 9.53 -40.12 -15.21
CA PRO A 28 10.46 -39.64 -16.25
C PRO A 28 11.65 -38.93 -15.57
N PRO A 29 12.91 -39.22 -15.96
CA PRO A 29 14.10 -38.61 -15.33
C PRO A 29 14.13 -37.08 -15.44
N SER A 30 13.20 -36.47 -16.23
CA SER A 30 13.01 -35.05 -16.44
C SER A 30 11.79 -34.46 -15.72
N SER A 31 11.01 -35.25 -14.96
CA SER A 31 9.91 -34.70 -14.17
C SER A 31 10.47 -34.07 -12.91
N LEU A 32 10.29 -32.76 -12.77
CA LEU A 32 10.54 -32.04 -11.52
C LEU A 32 9.43 -32.39 -10.53
N THR A 33 9.64 -33.47 -9.78
CA THR A 33 8.74 -33.81 -8.65
C THR A 33 9.16 -33.03 -7.41
N PRO A 34 8.28 -32.81 -6.43
CA PRO A 34 8.64 -32.18 -5.16
C PRO A 34 9.80 -32.89 -4.44
N GLU A 35 9.94 -34.22 -4.63
CA GLU A 35 11.01 -35.03 -4.05
C GLU A 35 12.38 -34.73 -4.67
N ASN A 36 12.43 -34.37 -5.96
CA ASN A 36 13.65 -34.09 -6.72
C ASN A 36 13.97 -32.61 -6.80
N PHE A 37 13.00 -31.73 -6.57
CA PHE A 37 13.16 -30.29 -6.45
C PHE A 37 13.59 -29.94 -5.02
N TYR A 38 14.10 -28.74 -4.78
CA TYR A 38 14.66 -28.25 -3.51
C TYR A 38 15.97 -28.96 -3.07
N SER A 39 16.79 -29.38 -4.01
CA SER A 39 18.06 -30.07 -3.74
C SER A 39 19.30 -29.17 -3.90
N SER A 40 19.15 -27.95 -4.42
CA SER A 40 20.24 -27.00 -4.61
C SER A 40 19.87 -25.57 -4.21
N GLU A 41 20.88 -24.78 -3.91
CA GLU A 41 20.77 -23.33 -3.63
C GLU A 41 19.98 -22.59 -4.73
N ASP A 42 20.29 -22.84 -6.01
CA ASP A 42 19.65 -22.18 -7.15
C ASP A 42 18.15 -22.44 -7.19
N GLN A 43 17.72 -23.66 -6.83
CA GLN A 43 16.30 -24.00 -6.78
C GLN A 43 15.58 -23.26 -5.63
N VAL A 44 16.23 -23.15 -4.46
CA VAL A 44 15.69 -22.36 -3.33
C VAL A 44 15.58 -20.88 -3.70
N GLN A 45 16.61 -20.34 -4.37
CA GLN A 45 16.60 -18.96 -4.89
C GLN A 45 15.46 -18.76 -5.89
N ALA A 46 15.26 -19.69 -6.83
CA ALA A 46 14.20 -19.60 -7.82
C ALA A 46 12.80 -19.55 -7.18
N VAL A 47 12.58 -20.35 -6.11
CA VAL A 47 11.35 -20.31 -5.32
C VAL A 47 11.14 -18.94 -4.67
N ALA A 48 12.16 -18.39 -4.00
CA ALA A 48 12.09 -17.07 -3.38
C ALA A 48 11.84 -15.97 -4.43
N ASN A 49 12.53 -16.03 -5.58
CA ASN A 49 12.39 -15.05 -6.66
C ASN A 49 10.96 -14.97 -7.20
N ARG A 50 10.25 -16.10 -7.30
CA ARG A 50 8.88 -16.11 -7.75
C ARG A 50 7.96 -15.27 -6.86
N PHE A 51 8.14 -15.32 -5.53
CA PHE A 51 7.32 -14.56 -4.59
C PHE A 51 7.50 -13.05 -4.69
N TYR A 52 8.65 -12.56 -5.16
CA TYR A 52 8.80 -11.14 -5.48
C TYR A 52 7.83 -10.70 -6.59
N GLN A 53 7.59 -11.56 -7.57
CA GLN A 53 6.65 -11.28 -8.66
C GLN A 53 5.20 -11.40 -8.18
N ASP A 54 4.89 -12.44 -7.41
CA ASP A 54 3.52 -12.82 -7.06
C ASP A 54 2.95 -11.97 -5.91
N ILE A 55 3.80 -11.45 -5.01
CA ILE A 55 3.37 -10.85 -3.74
C ILE A 55 3.79 -9.39 -3.59
N MET A 56 4.99 -9.01 -4.05
CA MET A 56 5.49 -7.65 -3.82
C MET A 56 4.91 -6.64 -4.81
N PRO A 57 4.68 -5.38 -4.39
CA PRO A 57 4.24 -4.32 -5.27
C PRO A 57 5.15 -4.11 -6.47
N GLY A 58 4.57 -3.64 -7.58
CA GLY A 58 5.30 -3.28 -8.77
C GLY A 58 4.47 -2.38 -9.67
N HIS A 59 5.15 -1.64 -10.54
CA HIS A 59 4.49 -0.86 -11.58
C HIS A 59 3.95 -1.81 -12.66
N GLY A 60 2.70 -1.56 -13.09
CA GLY A 60 2.10 -2.20 -14.26
C GLY A 60 2.31 -1.38 -15.53
N GLY A 61 1.50 -1.68 -16.56
CA GLY A 61 1.39 -0.86 -17.76
C GLY A 61 0.16 0.05 -17.74
N TRP A 62 0.19 1.14 -18.52
CA TRP A 62 -0.95 2.00 -18.85
C TRP A 62 -1.61 2.75 -17.68
N ASP A 63 -0.90 2.95 -16.60
CA ASP A 63 -1.33 3.77 -15.47
C ASP A 63 -0.12 4.42 -14.77
N TYR A 64 -0.36 5.12 -13.66
CA TYR A 64 0.69 5.71 -12.82
C TYR A 64 1.24 4.70 -11.80
N GLY A 65 1.06 3.41 -12.01
CA GLY A 65 1.60 2.31 -11.22
C GLY A 65 1.23 2.38 -9.75
N THR A 66 2.18 2.05 -8.88
CA THR A 66 1.96 2.06 -7.42
C THR A 66 1.68 3.46 -6.87
N TYR A 67 1.96 4.53 -7.62
CA TYR A 67 1.65 5.91 -7.21
C TYR A 67 0.15 6.22 -7.23
N THR A 68 -0.70 5.34 -7.76
CA THR A 68 -2.17 5.41 -7.68
C THR A 68 -2.73 4.75 -6.41
N ASN A 69 -1.92 4.08 -5.60
CA ASN A 69 -2.38 3.34 -4.42
C ASN A 69 -3.01 4.21 -3.33
N ASP A 70 -2.76 5.52 -3.34
CA ASP A 70 -3.44 6.49 -2.47
C ASP A 70 -4.71 7.07 -3.08
N ASN A 71 -5.12 6.65 -4.28
CA ASN A 71 -6.40 7.00 -4.86
C ASN A 71 -7.57 6.63 -3.93
N ASN A 72 -8.64 7.41 -4.00
CA ASN A 72 -9.78 7.25 -3.11
C ASN A 72 -9.45 7.46 -1.62
N THR A 73 -8.58 8.42 -1.35
CA THR A 73 -8.32 8.99 -0.03
C THR A 73 -8.45 10.52 -0.11
N ASP A 74 -8.16 11.20 0.97
CA ASP A 74 -8.15 12.67 0.99
C ASP A 74 -6.90 13.31 0.36
N VAL A 75 -5.95 12.50 -0.11
CA VAL A 75 -4.72 12.99 -0.75
C VAL A 75 -4.73 12.84 -2.28
N GLN A 76 -5.41 11.83 -2.79
CA GLN A 76 -5.51 11.57 -4.23
C GLN A 76 -6.92 11.16 -4.64
N ALA A 77 -7.44 11.81 -5.68
CA ALA A 77 -8.69 11.47 -6.34
C ALA A 77 -8.45 10.59 -7.56
N SER A 78 -9.22 9.52 -7.69
CA SER A 78 -9.32 8.74 -8.93
C SER A 78 -10.32 9.37 -9.88
N ARG A 79 -10.28 8.93 -11.15
CA ARG A 79 -11.28 9.32 -12.16
C ARG A 79 -12.71 8.97 -11.73
N THR A 80 -12.89 7.79 -11.16
CA THR A 80 -14.17 7.33 -10.61
C THR A 80 -14.00 6.99 -9.14
N PRO A 81 -14.82 7.55 -8.23
CA PRO A 81 -14.71 7.21 -6.82
C PRO A 81 -14.99 5.74 -6.54
N SER A 82 -14.36 5.21 -5.51
CA SER A 82 -14.66 3.85 -5.04
C SER A 82 -16.10 3.75 -4.51
N ALA A 83 -16.74 2.60 -4.75
CA ALA A 83 -18.07 2.28 -4.23
C ALA A 83 -18.19 2.44 -2.70
N LYS A 84 -17.08 2.34 -1.95
CA LYS A 84 -17.02 2.58 -0.50
C LYS A 84 -17.42 4.01 -0.08
N PHE A 85 -17.39 4.96 -1.01
CA PHE A 85 -17.78 6.35 -0.74
C PHE A 85 -19.21 6.69 -1.17
N SER A 86 -20.00 5.67 -1.53
CA SER A 86 -21.43 5.82 -1.78
C SER A 86 -22.23 4.95 -0.81
N LYS A 87 -23.40 5.43 -0.43
CA LYS A 87 -24.21 4.87 0.65
C LYS A 87 -24.57 3.39 0.46
N ASP A 88 -24.82 2.92 -0.77
CA ASP A 88 -25.40 1.61 -1.02
C ASP A 88 -24.79 0.86 -2.21
N LEU A 89 -23.68 1.36 -2.79
CA LEU A 89 -23.04 0.72 -3.95
C LEU A 89 -22.21 -0.50 -3.57
N TRP A 90 -21.55 -0.48 -2.41
CA TRP A 90 -20.76 -1.63 -1.98
C TRP A 90 -21.67 -2.61 -1.24
N ARG A 91 -21.81 -3.79 -1.80
CA ARG A 91 -22.73 -4.83 -1.36
C ARG A 91 -22.01 -6.16 -1.12
N THR A 92 -22.61 -7.03 -0.33
CA THR A 92 -22.18 -8.42 -0.19
C THR A 92 -22.32 -9.17 -1.50
N SER A 93 -21.34 -10.00 -1.84
CA SER A 93 -21.36 -10.83 -3.04
C SER A 93 -21.49 -12.32 -2.69
N GLN A 94 -22.05 -13.09 -3.61
CA GLN A 94 -22.08 -14.55 -3.52
C GLN A 94 -20.67 -15.15 -3.61
N THR A 95 -19.86 -14.71 -4.57
CA THR A 95 -18.59 -15.32 -4.94
C THR A 95 -17.43 -14.33 -5.04
N GLU A 96 -17.73 -13.07 -5.35
CA GLU A 96 -16.71 -12.05 -5.59
C GLU A 96 -16.15 -11.47 -4.29
N GLY A 97 -14.87 -11.13 -4.31
CA GLY A 97 -14.17 -10.53 -3.19
C GLY A 97 -12.71 -10.95 -3.15
N ASP A 98 -11.95 -10.31 -2.28
CA ASP A 98 -10.51 -10.48 -2.13
C ASP A 98 -10.13 -11.61 -1.12
N TRP A 99 -11.09 -12.43 -0.67
CA TRP A 99 -10.84 -13.53 0.25
C TRP A 99 -10.08 -14.66 -0.46
N SER A 100 -8.81 -14.44 -0.70
CA SER A 100 -7.93 -15.35 -1.43
C SER A 100 -6.76 -15.81 -0.57
N TRP A 101 -6.58 -17.12 -0.48
CA TRP A 101 -5.54 -17.77 0.32
C TRP A 101 -4.42 -18.39 -0.53
N GLY A 102 -4.44 -18.16 -1.85
CA GLY A 102 -3.48 -18.73 -2.80
C GLY A 102 -2.03 -18.47 -2.43
N ASN A 103 -1.70 -17.21 -2.13
CA ASN A 103 -0.34 -16.82 -1.73
C ASN A 103 0.07 -17.47 -0.41
N VAL A 104 -0.80 -17.49 0.61
CA VAL A 104 -0.53 -18.13 1.89
C VAL A 104 -0.32 -19.62 1.72
N ARG A 105 -1.19 -20.31 0.96
CA ARG A 105 -1.07 -21.74 0.67
C ARG A 105 0.24 -22.05 -0.04
N ASN A 106 0.60 -21.28 -1.06
CA ASN A 106 1.82 -21.48 -1.82
C ASN A 106 3.07 -21.27 -0.94
N VAL A 107 3.13 -20.18 -0.16
CA VAL A 107 4.23 -19.93 0.77
C VAL A 107 4.34 -21.05 1.80
N ASN A 108 3.24 -21.51 2.39
CA ASN A 108 3.23 -22.58 3.38
C ASN A 108 3.73 -23.90 2.78
N PHE A 109 3.30 -24.23 1.55
CA PHE A 109 3.79 -25.41 0.84
C PHE A 109 5.31 -25.37 0.65
N GLN A 110 5.82 -24.27 0.13
CA GLN A 110 7.26 -24.10 -0.08
C GLN A 110 8.05 -24.17 1.22
N LEU A 111 7.59 -23.50 2.27
CA LEU A 111 8.25 -23.57 3.60
C LEU A 111 8.27 -24.98 4.16
N GLY A 112 7.19 -25.75 3.99
CA GLY A 112 7.12 -27.14 4.43
C GLY A 112 8.19 -28.01 3.76
N GLN A 113 8.29 -27.95 2.43
CA GLN A 113 9.29 -28.67 1.64
C GLN A 113 10.73 -28.27 2.01
N LEU A 114 11.01 -26.97 2.02
CA LEU A 114 12.36 -26.44 2.29
C LEU A 114 12.84 -26.75 3.70
N LYS A 115 11.97 -26.63 4.72
CA LYS A 115 12.33 -26.96 6.11
C LYS A 115 12.66 -28.43 6.28
N ALA A 116 11.89 -29.34 5.66
CA ALA A 116 12.14 -30.77 5.70
C ALA A 116 13.51 -31.11 5.06
N LYS A 117 13.79 -30.55 3.88
CA LYS A 117 15.06 -30.75 3.17
C LYS A 117 16.26 -30.15 3.91
N LEU A 118 16.10 -28.95 4.48
CA LEU A 118 17.14 -28.28 5.27
C LEU A 118 17.50 -29.12 6.51
N ALA A 119 16.49 -29.63 7.23
CA ALA A 119 16.71 -30.47 8.41
C ALA A 119 17.44 -31.79 8.08
N GLN A 120 17.30 -32.29 6.87
CA GLN A 120 17.97 -33.51 6.37
C GLN A 120 19.38 -33.22 5.82
N GLY A 121 19.80 -31.95 5.71
CA GLY A 121 21.02 -31.55 5.02
C GLY A 121 21.01 -31.88 3.52
N ALA A 122 19.83 -31.96 2.91
CA ALA A 122 19.61 -32.43 1.54
C ALA A 122 19.68 -31.30 0.49
N ILE A 123 19.98 -30.06 0.88
CA ILE A 123 20.14 -28.91 -0.03
C ILE A 123 21.63 -28.60 -0.18
N SER A 124 22.16 -28.76 -1.40
CA SER A 124 23.55 -28.45 -1.72
C SER A 124 23.71 -26.95 -2.01
N GLY A 125 24.84 -26.37 -1.65
CA GLY A 125 25.17 -24.96 -1.90
C GLY A 125 25.65 -24.23 -0.66
N ASN A 126 25.67 -22.89 -0.71
CA ASN A 126 26.07 -22.06 0.41
C ASN A 126 24.93 -21.96 1.44
N GLU A 127 25.15 -22.48 2.64
CA GLU A 127 24.12 -22.49 3.70
C GLU A 127 23.61 -21.11 4.06
N THR A 128 24.47 -20.08 4.06
CA THR A 128 24.08 -18.69 4.34
C THR A 128 23.10 -18.18 3.30
N ASN A 129 23.32 -18.45 2.03
CA ASN A 129 22.42 -18.04 0.94
C ASN A 129 21.09 -18.83 1.01
N ILE A 130 21.15 -20.14 1.24
CA ILE A 130 19.95 -20.98 1.40
C ILE A 130 19.09 -20.45 2.55
N ARG A 131 19.70 -20.15 3.70
CA ARG A 131 18.99 -19.55 4.84
C ARG A 131 18.39 -18.21 4.50
N GLN A 132 19.14 -17.34 3.80
CA GLN A 132 18.63 -16.04 3.32
C GLN A 132 17.32 -16.22 2.54
N TYR A 133 17.29 -17.09 1.54
CA TYR A 133 16.12 -17.31 0.71
C TYR A 133 14.92 -17.89 1.49
N ILE A 134 15.18 -18.76 2.46
CA ILE A 134 14.13 -19.27 3.36
C ILE A 134 13.58 -18.13 4.24
N GLY A 135 14.43 -17.25 4.74
CA GLY A 135 14.04 -16.06 5.50
C GLY A 135 13.14 -15.13 4.69
N GLU A 136 13.46 -14.92 3.40
CA GLU A 136 12.60 -14.15 2.49
C GLU A 136 11.22 -14.79 2.33
N ILE A 137 11.12 -16.12 2.28
CA ILE A 137 9.83 -16.82 2.17
C ILE A 137 9.00 -16.63 3.46
N TYR A 138 9.62 -16.61 4.65
CA TYR A 138 8.93 -16.22 5.89
C TYR A 138 8.42 -14.79 5.85
N PHE A 139 9.21 -13.86 5.30
CA PHE A 139 8.76 -12.48 5.08
C PHE A 139 7.55 -12.42 4.15
N PHE A 140 7.54 -13.15 3.04
CA PHE A 140 6.39 -13.20 2.13
C PHE A 140 5.13 -13.74 2.80
N ARG A 141 5.25 -14.72 3.72
CA ARG A 141 4.10 -15.17 4.52
C ARG A 141 3.56 -14.03 5.38
N ALA A 142 4.43 -13.32 6.08
CA ALA A 142 4.05 -12.17 6.90
C ALA A 142 3.38 -11.08 6.05
N TYR A 143 3.92 -10.78 4.87
CA TYR A 143 3.37 -9.76 3.97
C TYR A 143 1.98 -10.17 3.46
N ALA A 144 1.81 -11.39 2.99
CA ALA A 144 0.51 -11.91 2.52
C ALA A 144 -0.56 -11.87 3.63
N TYR A 145 -0.19 -12.23 4.86
CA TYR A 145 -1.09 -12.12 6.02
C TYR A 145 -1.45 -10.68 6.37
N PHE A 146 -0.52 -9.75 6.27
CA PHE A 146 -0.80 -8.35 6.55
C PHE A 146 -1.77 -7.74 5.53
N GLU A 147 -1.63 -8.10 4.25
CA GLU A 147 -2.58 -7.68 3.22
C GLU A 147 -4.02 -8.17 3.52
N LEU A 148 -4.17 -9.42 3.98
CA LEU A 148 -5.46 -9.96 4.41
C LEU A 148 -5.95 -9.33 5.71
N LEU A 149 -5.07 -9.09 6.69
CA LEU A 149 -5.40 -8.45 7.97
C LEU A 149 -6.00 -7.05 7.76
N LYS A 150 -5.41 -6.23 6.90
CA LYS A 150 -5.93 -4.89 6.55
C LYS A 150 -7.33 -4.94 5.92
N LYS A 151 -7.65 -6.02 5.21
CA LYS A 151 -8.94 -6.19 4.53
C LYS A 151 -10.02 -6.78 5.43
N TYR A 152 -9.67 -7.74 6.26
CA TYR A 152 -10.66 -8.58 6.95
C TYR A 152 -10.55 -8.60 8.48
N GLY A 153 -9.51 -8.08 9.08
CA GLY A 153 -9.28 -8.12 10.53
C GLY A 153 -8.96 -9.54 11.02
N ASP A 154 -9.94 -10.22 11.58
CA ASP A 154 -9.79 -11.60 12.06
C ASP A 154 -9.57 -12.56 10.89
N LEU A 155 -8.62 -13.51 11.04
CA LEU A 155 -8.22 -14.45 9.98
C LEU A 155 -7.92 -15.85 10.54
N PRO A 156 -8.13 -16.92 9.77
CA PRO A 156 -7.50 -18.21 10.05
C PRO A 156 -5.98 -18.08 10.08
N ILE A 157 -5.31 -18.71 11.05
CA ILE A 157 -3.84 -18.80 11.10
C ILE A 157 -3.41 -20.17 10.61
N LEU A 158 -2.87 -20.22 9.39
CA LEU A 158 -2.42 -21.43 8.70
C LEU A 158 -0.89 -21.42 8.61
N THR A 159 -0.26 -22.43 9.22
CA THR A 159 1.21 -22.57 9.28
C THR A 159 1.78 -23.57 8.27
N GLU A 160 0.89 -24.33 7.63
CA GLU A 160 1.23 -25.37 6.66
C GLU A 160 0.26 -25.41 5.48
N ALA A 161 0.63 -26.07 4.41
CA ALA A 161 -0.29 -26.36 3.31
C ALA A 161 -1.23 -27.49 3.73
N LEU A 162 -2.52 -27.18 3.81
CA LEU A 162 -3.53 -28.16 4.20
C LEU A 162 -3.80 -29.16 3.07
N PRO A 163 -4.10 -30.44 3.41
CA PRO A 163 -4.55 -31.43 2.44
C PRO A 163 -5.91 -31.04 1.84
N ASP A 164 -6.25 -31.64 0.71
CA ASP A 164 -7.57 -31.54 0.08
C ASP A 164 -8.55 -32.49 0.79
N ASP A 165 -8.86 -32.15 2.04
CA ASP A 165 -9.79 -32.86 2.92
C ASP A 165 -10.76 -31.85 3.54
N GLU A 166 -12.04 -32.05 3.29
CA GLU A 166 -13.08 -31.11 3.68
C GLU A 166 -13.12 -30.87 5.19
N ALA A 167 -13.04 -31.93 6.00
CA ALA A 167 -13.12 -31.80 7.46
C ALA A 167 -11.93 -30.99 8.02
N VAL A 168 -10.74 -31.19 7.45
CA VAL A 168 -9.53 -30.42 7.79
C VAL A 168 -9.68 -28.96 7.38
N LEU A 169 -10.15 -28.71 6.16
CA LEU A 169 -10.33 -27.36 5.63
C LEU A 169 -11.41 -26.59 6.41
N VAL A 170 -12.52 -27.20 6.74
CA VAL A 170 -13.58 -26.60 7.57
C VAL A 170 -13.06 -26.26 8.96
N ALA A 171 -12.38 -27.20 9.63
CA ALA A 171 -11.80 -26.94 10.95
C ALA A 171 -10.78 -25.82 10.95
N ALA A 172 -9.94 -25.74 9.91
CA ALA A 172 -8.92 -24.71 9.74
C ALA A 172 -9.48 -23.35 9.32
N SER A 173 -10.74 -23.26 8.90
CA SER A 173 -11.36 -21.99 8.46
C SER A 173 -11.77 -21.07 9.63
N LYS A 174 -11.64 -21.53 10.89
CA LYS A 174 -11.92 -20.72 12.08
C LYS A 174 -11.04 -19.48 12.10
N ARG A 175 -11.68 -18.29 12.17
CA ARG A 175 -10.98 -17.00 12.26
C ARG A 175 -10.46 -16.77 13.68
N GLN A 176 -9.19 -16.40 13.78
CA GLN A 176 -8.53 -15.98 15.01
C GLN A 176 -8.63 -14.45 15.14
N PRO A 177 -8.64 -13.91 16.38
CA PRO A 177 -8.67 -12.47 16.65
C PRO A 177 -7.55 -11.70 15.93
N CYS A 178 -7.85 -10.48 15.45
CA CYS A 178 -6.92 -9.69 14.63
C CYS A 178 -5.56 -9.41 15.30
N ASN A 179 -5.53 -9.24 16.62
CA ASN A 179 -4.28 -9.06 17.36
C ASN A 179 -3.43 -10.34 17.39
N GLU A 180 -4.05 -11.54 17.45
CA GLU A 180 -3.33 -12.82 17.33
C GLU A 180 -2.73 -12.99 15.93
N VAL A 181 -3.49 -12.59 14.91
CA VAL A 181 -2.99 -12.56 13.53
C VAL A 181 -1.79 -11.61 13.41
N ALA A 182 -1.87 -10.42 14.01
CA ALA A 182 -0.74 -9.46 14.00
C ALA A 182 0.48 -10.02 14.75
N ARG A 183 0.29 -10.70 15.88
CA ARG A 183 1.39 -11.41 16.59
C ARG A 183 1.99 -12.51 15.73
N PHE A 184 1.18 -13.27 15.02
CA PHE A 184 1.65 -14.28 14.07
C PHE A 184 2.49 -13.65 12.94
N ILE A 185 2.09 -12.51 12.39
CA ILE A 185 2.85 -11.78 11.38
C ILE A 185 4.21 -11.33 11.95
N ILE A 186 4.22 -10.72 13.14
CA ILE A 186 5.45 -10.29 13.82
C ILE A 186 6.40 -11.47 14.06
N ASN A 187 5.89 -12.59 14.56
CA ASN A 187 6.70 -13.80 14.78
C ASN A 187 7.32 -14.35 13.49
N ASN A 188 6.62 -14.21 12.34
CA ASN A 188 7.19 -14.58 11.04
C ASN A 188 8.29 -13.62 10.61
N LEU A 189 8.17 -12.32 10.89
CA LEU A 189 9.19 -11.32 10.59
C LEU A 189 10.43 -11.50 11.46
N ASP A 190 10.26 -11.85 12.74
CA ASP A 190 11.36 -12.20 13.65
C ASP A 190 12.06 -13.47 13.17
N THR A 191 11.31 -14.48 12.77
CA THR A 191 11.86 -15.71 12.17
C THR A 191 12.62 -15.37 10.89
N ALA A 192 12.05 -14.58 9.99
CA ALA A 192 12.72 -14.11 8.77
C ALA A 192 14.07 -13.46 9.09
N ALA A 193 14.10 -12.54 10.06
CA ALA A 193 15.32 -11.84 10.47
C ALA A 193 16.40 -12.80 11.04
N THR A 194 16.01 -13.91 11.71
CA THR A 194 16.98 -14.91 12.21
C THR A 194 17.58 -15.80 11.11
N TYR A 195 16.87 -15.96 10.00
CA TYR A 195 17.34 -16.71 8.86
C TYR A 195 18.23 -15.88 7.94
N MET A 196 17.91 -14.59 7.78
CA MET A 196 18.58 -13.69 6.84
C MET A 196 19.93 -13.19 7.38
N LYS A 197 20.82 -12.88 6.45
CA LYS A 197 22.12 -12.26 6.75
C LYS A 197 22.01 -10.75 6.65
N ASP A 198 22.56 -10.03 7.62
CA ASP A 198 22.70 -8.58 7.53
C ASP A 198 23.67 -8.18 6.39
N GLY A 199 23.29 -7.19 5.59
CA GLY A 199 24.09 -6.71 4.45
C GLY A 199 24.15 -7.67 3.26
N PHE A 200 23.20 -8.58 3.10
CA PHE A 200 23.13 -9.47 1.94
C PHE A 200 22.89 -8.69 0.64
N GLU A 201 23.70 -8.94 -0.38
CA GLU A 201 23.71 -8.38 -1.75
C GLU A 201 23.92 -6.86 -1.91
N GLY A 202 23.75 -5.99 -0.97
CA GLY A 202 24.04 -4.54 -1.09
C GLY A 202 23.34 -3.72 -2.20
N ARG A 203 22.56 -4.35 -3.09
CA ARG A 203 21.79 -3.68 -4.16
C ARG A 203 20.38 -3.25 -3.74
N HIS A 204 19.90 -3.74 -2.62
CA HIS A 204 18.55 -3.51 -2.09
C HIS A 204 17.41 -3.94 -3.04
N THR A 205 17.68 -4.95 -3.89
CA THR A 205 16.66 -5.60 -4.72
C THR A 205 16.11 -6.88 -4.09
N ARG A 206 16.64 -7.27 -2.93
CA ARG A 206 16.19 -8.41 -2.12
C ARG A 206 15.84 -7.97 -0.70
N ILE A 207 14.90 -8.69 -0.10
CA ILE A 207 14.49 -8.48 1.29
C ILE A 207 15.70 -8.69 2.21
N SER A 208 15.91 -7.74 3.12
CA SER A 208 16.97 -7.75 4.12
C SER A 208 16.40 -7.80 5.53
N VAL A 209 17.26 -8.00 6.52
CA VAL A 209 16.90 -7.90 7.94
C VAL A 209 16.26 -6.54 8.26
N ASP A 210 16.78 -5.45 7.66
CA ASP A 210 16.26 -4.10 7.89
C ASP A 210 14.88 -3.90 7.27
N VAL A 211 14.62 -4.50 6.10
CA VAL A 211 13.27 -4.54 5.50
C VAL A 211 12.29 -5.30 6.40
N ALA A 212 12.71 -6.44 6.97
CA ALA A 212 11.86 -7.20 7.89
C ALA A 212 11.56 -6.40 9.18
N ARG A 213 12.55 -5.72 9.75
CA ARG A 213 12.39 -4.84 10.92
C ARG A 213 11.47 -3.65 10.62
N LEU A 214 11.68 -2.98 9.48
CA LEU A 214 10.82 -1.87 9.05
C LEU A 214 9.38 -2.33 8.89
N PHE A 215 9.17 -3.46 8.22
CA PHE A 215 7.83 -3.99 8.03
C PHE A 215 7.20 -4.45 9.36
N LYS A 216 7.98 -5.02 10.28
CA LYS A 216 7.55 -5.32 11.66
C LYS A 216 7.04 -4.06 12.36
N SER A 217 7.76 -2.94 12.24
CA SER A 217 7.33 -1.67 12.84
C SER A 217 6.01 -1.17 12.25
N ARG A 218 5.81 -1.31 10.92
CA ARG A 218 4.55 -0.95 10.24
C ARG A 218 3.36 -1.78 10.73
N VAL A 219 3.53 -3.11 10.79
CA VAL A 219 2.48 -4.03 11.27
C VAL A 219 2.11 -3.75 12.73
N ALA A 220 3.11 -3.56 13.59
CA ALA A 220 2.91 -3.30 15.00
C ALA A 220 2.24 -1.91 15.22
N LEU A 221 2.69 -0.87 14.52
CA LEU A 221 2.06 0.46 14.58
C LEU A 221 0.61 0.42 14.10
N TYR A 222 0.33 -0.34 13.02
CA TYR A 222 -1.04 -0.55 12.54
C TYR A 222 -1.92 -1.15 13.63
N MET A 223 -1.51 -2.26 14.23
CA MET A 223 -2.33 -2.98 15.19
C MET A 223 -2.47 -2.22 16.53
N GLY A 224 -1.41 -1.60 17.03
CA GLY A 224 -1.48 -0.74 18.24
C GLY A 224 -2.48 0.40 18.07
N SER A 225 -2.44 1.07 16.90
CA SER A 225 -3.39 2.14 16.56
C SER A 225 -4.82 1.61 16.38
N TRP A 226 -5.00 0.45 15.73
CA TRP A 226 -6.29 -0.18 15.54
C TRP A 226 -6.95 -0.53 16.88
N LEU A 227 -6.24 -1.23 17.77
CA LEU A 227 -6.75 -1.59 19.08
C LEU A 227 -7.13 -0.36 19.92
N THR A 228 -6.30 0.68 19.89
CA THR A 228 -6.57 1.93 20.63
C THR A 228 -7.81 2.64 20.09
N ASN A 229 -7.90 2.85 18.79
CA ASN A 229 -8.95 3.68 18.21
C ASN A 229 -10.29 2.97 18.05
N PHE A 230 -10.29 1.63 17.98
CA PHE A 230 -11.52 0.83 17.89
C PHE A 230 -11.89 0.15 19.23
N ALA A 231 -11.23 0.47 20.34
CA ALA A 231 -11.56 -0.10 21.65
C ALA A 231 -13.08 0.00 21.94
N GLY A 232 -13.65 -1.10 22.44
CA GLY A 232 -15.08 -1.19 22.78
C GLY A 232 -16.03 -1.35 21.60
N THR A 233 -15.55 -1.35 20.35
CA THR A 233 -16.36 -1.52 19.13
C THR A 233 -16.32 -2.98 18.64
N PRO A 234 -17.23 -3.39 17.74
CA PRO A 234 -17.22 -4.75 17.18
C PRO A 234 -16.01 -5.08 16.28
N PHE A 235 -15.14 -4.13 16.01
CA PHE A 235 -13.94 -4.29 15.15
C PHE A 235 -12.73 -4.84 15.89
N VAL A 236 -12.84 -5.01 17.21
CA VAL A 236 -11.76 -5.56 18.05
C VAL A 236 -12.28 -6.69 18.93
N PRO A 237 -11.43 -7.67 19.27
CA PRO A 237 -11.81 -8.75 20.17
C PRO A 237 -12.33 -8.19 21.51
N LEU A 238 -13.35 -8.86 22.07
CA LEU A 238 -14.04 -8.49 23.29
C LEU A 238 -14.76 -7.12 23.26
N GLY A 239 -14.75 -6.42 22.13
CA GLY A 239 -15.56 -5.22 21.93
C GLY A 239 -17.05 -5.55 21.83
N THR A 240 -17.91 -4.59 22.16
CA THR A 240 -19.36 -4.78 22.13
C THR A 240 -19.83 -5.17 20.73
N GLY A 241 -20.44 -6.35 20.59
CA GLY A 241 -20.92 -6.87 19.32
C GLY A 241 -19.83 -7.47 18.43
N TRP A 242 -18.66 -7.78 18.96
CA TRP A 242 -17.62 -8.49 18.17
C TRP A 242 -18.15 -9.81 17.61
N PRO A 243 -18.19 -10.00 16.26
CA PRO A 243 -18.80 -11.17 15.66
C PRO A 243 -18.09 -12.49 15.99
N GLY A 244 -16.82 -12.42 16.40
CA GLY A 244 -15.99 -13.56 16.77
C GLY A 244 -16.24 -14.13 18.16
N ALA A 245 -17.09 -13.50 19.00
CA ALA A 245 -17.26 -13.86 20.42
C ALA A 245 -17.69 -15.31 20.60
N ASP A 246 -18.73 -15.76 19.91
CA ASP A 246 -19.26 -17.11 20.02
C ASP A 246 -18.34 -18.21 19.42
N LYS A 247 -17.47 -17.81 18.48
CA LYS A 247 -16.53 -18.71 17.81
C LYS A 247 -15.18 -18.79 18.56
N ASN A 248 -14.91 -17.85 19.48
CA ASN A 248 -13.70 -17.81 20.29
C ASN A 248 -14.06 -17.73 21.81
N PRO A 249 -14.77 -18.74 22.34
CA PRO A 249 -15.20 -18.72 23.75
C PRO A 249 -13.99 -18.69 24.69
N GLY A 250 -14.05 -17.86 25.72
CA GLY A 250 -12.98 -17.73 26.70
C GLY A 250 -11.73 -16.98 26.21
N TYR A 251 -11.79 -16.33 25.05
CA TYR A 251 -10.68 -15.51 24.56
C TYR A 251 -10.33 -14.41 25.57
N ASN A 252 -9.04 -14.18 25.76
CA ASN A 252 -8.47 -13.06 26.52
C ASN A 252 -7.25 -12.54 25.76
N PHE A 253 -7.01 -11.23 25.85
CA PHE A 253 -5.79 -10.65 25.28
C PHE A 253 -4.54 -11.26 25.93
N PRO A 254 -3.51 -11.66 25.15
CA PRO A 254 -2.25 -12.18 25.69
C PRO A 254 -1.58 -11.24 26.71
N SER A 255 -1.72 -9.93 26.53
CA SER A 255 -1.20 -8.92 27.45
C SER A 255 -2.18 -8.58 28.59
N GLY A 256 -3.28 -9.30 28.76
CA GLY A 256 -4.26 -9.19 29.84
C GLY A 256 -5.38 -8.18 29.58
N SER A 257 -5.18 -7.14 28.78
CA SER A 257 -6.20 -6.15 28.42
C SER A 257 -5.92 -5.56 27.03
N ILE A 258 -6.93 -4.91 26.41
CA ILE A 258 -6.77 -4.24 25.13
C ILE A 258 -5.73 -3.11 25.19
N ASP A 259 -5.67 -2.36 26.30
CA ASP A 259 -4.71 -1.27 26.48
C ASP A 259 -3.28 -1.80 26.59
N ASN A 260 -3.06 -2.87 27.34
CA ASN A 260 -1.77 -3.52 27.43
C ASN A 260 -1.37 -4.19 26.10
N GLU A 261 -2.34 -4.70 25.36
CA GLU A 261 -2.10 -5.28 24.04
C GLU A 261 -1.70 -4.20 23.03
N ALA A 262 -2.39 -3.06 23.02
CA ALA A 262 -2.02 -1.90 22.20
C ALA A 262 -0.63 -1.37 22.58
N LYS A 263 -0.33 -1.29 23.87
CA LYS A 263 0.99 -0.91 24.38
C LYS A 263 2.08 -1.86 23.89
N PHE A 264 1.88 -3.18 23.99
CA PHE A 264 2.81 -4.17 23.45
C PHE A 264 3.12 -3.92 21.97
N PHE A 265 2.11 -3.61 21.17
CA PHE A 265 2.32 -3.32 19.75
C PHE A 265 3.05 -1.99 19.51
N PHE A 266 2.77 -0.94 20.27
CA PHE A 266 3.51 0.32 20.16
C PHE A 266 4.98 0.17 20.59
N GLU A 267 5.25 -0.55 21.68
CA GLU A 267 6.62 -0.87 22.12
C GLU A 267 7.37 -1.65 21.03
N THR A 268 6.74 -2.67 20.46
CA THR A 268 7.29 -3.45 19.34
C THR A 268 7.55 -2.58 18.10
N ALA A 269 6.66 -1.64 17.80
CA ALA A 269 6.80 -0.71 16.69
C ALA A 269 7.98 0.24 16.89
N ALA A 270 8.08 0.85 18.07
CA ALA A 270 9.16 1.79 18.42
C ALA A 270 10.52 1.08 18.39
N GLU A 271 10.66 -0.09 19.01
CA GLU A 271 11.91 -0.85 19.05
C GLU A 271 12.38 -1.25 17.65
N ALA A 272 11.50 -1.82 16.83
CA ALA A 272 11.84 -2.25 15.49
C ALA A 272 12.16 -1.06 14.56
N ALA A 273 11.43 0.05 14.69
CA ALA A 273 11.67 1.27 13.95
C ALA A 273 12.99 1.94 14.34
N GLU A 274 13.32 2.00 15.64
CA GLU A 274 14.57 2.60 16.13
C GLU A 274 15.79 1.92 15.55
N GLN A 275 15.81 0.58 15.49
CA GLN A 275 16.94 -0.17 14.93
C GLN A 275 17.24 0.24 13.48
N VAL A 276 16.21 0.45 12.66
CA VAL A 276 16.38 0.90 11.27
C VAL A 276 16.71 2.39 11.22
N ALA A 277 16.00 3.23 11.97
CA ALA A 277 16.22 4.67 12.01
C ALA A 277 17.66 5.02 12.40
N GLU A 278 18.21 4.41 13.46
CA GLU A 278 19.60 4.63 13.89
C GLU A 278 20.63 4.27 12.82
N LYS A 279 20.39 3.19 12.10
CA LYS A 279 21.31 2.74 11.05
C LYS A 279 21.31 3.69 9.85
N TYR A 280 20.18 4.29 9.50
CA TYR A 280 20.00 5.01 8.23
C TYR A 280 19.78 6.53 8.37
N LYS A 281 19.50 7.09 9.54
CA LYS A 281 19.21 8.54 9.72
C LYS A 281 20.26 9.46 9.14
N ALA A 282 21.55 9.06 9.18
CA ALA A 282 22.63 9.87 8.63
C ALA A 282 22.73 9.83 7.10
N SER A 283 22.11 8.84 6.46
CA SER A 283 22.18 8.61 5.01
C SER A 283 20.85 8.90 4.28
N LEU A 284 19.90 9.55 4.95
CA LEU A 284 18.67 10.00 4.31
C LEU A 284 18.96 11.06 3.26
N THR A 285 18.23 11.00 2.17
CA THR A 285 18.37 11.87 1.01
C THR A 285 17.81 13.26 1.29
N VAL A 286 18.57 14.29 0.94
CA VAL A 286 18.18 15.69 1.18
C VAL A 286 17.56 16.30 -0.09
N ASN A 287 16.40 16.90 0.07
CA ASN A 287 15.78 17.76 -0.93
C ASN A 287 16.54 19.09 -0.99
N ASN A 288 17.21 19.36 -2.10
CA ASN A 288 17.95 20.62 -2.30
C ASN A 288 17.09 21.78 -2.82
N GLY A 289 15.77 21.58 -2.94
CA GLY A 289 14.81 22.58 -3.42
C GLY A 289 14.85 22.84 -4.93
N VAL A 290 15.72 22.21 -5.68
CA VAL A 290 15.84 22.40 -7.13
C VAL A 290 14.72 21.66 -7.84
N VAL A 291 13.93 22.37 -8.64
CA VAL A 291 13.08 21.81 -9.70
C VAL A 291 13.89 21.88 -10.99
N PRO A 292 14.35 20.75 -11.55
CA PRO A 292 15.18 20.77 -12.75
C PRO A 292 14.51 21.48 -13.91
N GLN A 293 15.15 22.55 -14.47
CA GLN A 293 14.65 23.34 -15.61
C GLN A 293 15.66 23.37 -16.77
N THR A 294 16.88 22.90 -16.55
CA THR A 294 17.92 22.76 -17.58
C THR A 294 18.66 21.44 -17.38
N GLU A 295 19.18 20.88 -18.47
CA GLU A 295 20.04 19.70 -18.38
C GLU A 295 21.20 19.92 -17.41
N GLY A 296 21.49 18.91 -16.60
CA GLY A 296 22.54 18.97 -15.56
C GLY A 296 22.06 19.47 -14.20
N GLN A 297 20.87 20.07 -14.09
CA GLN A 297 20.25 20.28 -12.79
C GLN A 297 19.64 18.96 -12.28
N SER A 298 19.75 18.73 -10.98
CA SER A 298 19.22 17.53 -10.32
C SER A 298 18.73 17.83 -8.92
N ASN A 299 17.81 17.00 -8.45
CA ASN A 299 17.39 16.98 -7.07
C ASN A 299 17.42 15.53 -6.56
N PRO A 300 18.35 15.19 -5.65
CA PRO A 300 18.49 13.85 -5.14
C PRO A 300 17.21 13.26 -4.54
N TYR A 301 16.35 14.12 -3.96
CA TYR A 301 15.07 13.70 -3.39
C TYR A 301 14.06 13.27 -4.48
N LEU A 302 13.97 14.02 -5.61
CA LEU A 302 13.17 13.59 -6.76
C LEU A 302 13.69 12.28 -7.37
N GLU A 303 14.99 12.12 -7.42
CA GLU A 303 15.66 10.95 -7.99
C GLU A 303 15.53 9.68 -7.14
N LEU A 304 14.95 9.74 -5.93
CA LEU A 304 14.59 8.51 -5.20
C LEU A 304 13.61 7.66 -6.01
N TRP A 305 12.74 8.31 -6.77
CA TRP A 305 11.70 7.66 -7.59
C TRP A 305 11.92 7.87 -9.10
N GLY A 306 12.37 9.04 -9.49
CA GLY A 306 12.62 9.45 -10.88
C GLY A 306 13.98 8.94 -11.39
N THR A 307 14.15 7.62 -11.44
CA THR A 307 15.41 6.98 -11.85
C THR A 307 15.13 5.58 -12.40
N THR A 308 16.08 5.05 -13.14
CA THR A 308 16.05 3.65 -13.61
C THR A 308 16.86 2.70 -12.71
N SER A 309 17.52 3.21 -11.66
CA SER A 309 18.28 2.40 -10.69
C SER A 309 18.39 3.10 -9.34
N CYS A 310 18.09 2.38 -8.26
CA CYS A 310 18.35 2.81 -6.88
C CYS A 310 19.65 2.22 -6.31
N ALA A 311 20.49 1.58 -7.12
CA ALA A 311 21.77 1.09 -6.65
C ALA A 311 22.61 2.23 -6.05
N GLY A 312 23.09 2.06 -4.81
CA GLY A 312 23.86 3.07 -4.08
C GLY A 312 23.02 4.14 -3.36
N LYS A 313 21.70 4.16 -3.47
CA LYS A 313 20.82 5.05 -2.70
C LYS A 313 20.52 4.42 -1.34
N SER A 314 21.29 4.78 -0.32
CA SER A 314 21.26 4.12 1.00
C SER A 314 19.92 4.24 1.73
N GLU A 315 19.13 5.29 1.45
CA GLU A 315 17.78 5.45 2.02
C GLU A 315 16.80 4.37 1.54
N ILE A 316 16.99 3.85 0.32
CA ILE A 316 16.09 2.84 -0.26
C ILE A 316 16.49 1.46 0.25
N LEU A 317 15.60 0.82 1.00
CA LEU A 317 15.83 -0.50 1.61
C LEU A 317 15.37 -1.67 0.72
N LEU A 318 14.35 -1.42 -0.10
CA LEU A 318 13.87 -2.39 -1.11
C LEU A 318 13.24 -1.65 -2.29
N TRP A 319 13.67 -2.03 -3.49
CA TRP A 319 13.10 -1.53 -4.73
C TRP A 319 13.03 -2.63 -5.79
N ARG A 320 12.08 -2.50 -6.70
CA ARG A 320 11.94 -3.40 -7.87
C ARG A 320 12.65 -2.78 -9.06
N GLU A 321 13.55 -3.55 -9.68
CA GLU A 321 14.26 -3.20 -10.90
C GLU A 321 13.41 -3.57 -12.13
N TYR A 322 13.45 -2.71 -13.14
CA TYR A 322 12.88 -2.94 -14.47
C TYR A 322 14.01 -2.91 -15.50
N SER A 323 13.86 -3.63 -16.60
CA SER A 323 14.92 -3.76 -17.59
C SER A 323 14.37 -3.84 -19.00
N LYS A 324 14.77 -2.88 -19.82
CA LYS A 324 14.40 -2.86 -21.24
C LYS A 324 14.93 -4.09 -21.99
N SER A 325 16.15 -4.53 -21.70
CA SER A 325 16.78 -5.68 -22.35
C SER A 325 16.09 -7.01 -22.05
N LEU A 326 15.41 -7.10 -20.90
CA LEU A 326 14.64 -8.28 -20.48
C LEU A 326 13.15 -8.17 -20.82
N GLY A 327 12.71 -7.07 -21.45
CA GLY A 327 11.30 -6.83 -21.76
C GLY A 327 10.42 -6.59 -20.52
N VAL A 328 11.02 -6.21 -19.39
CA VAL A 328 10.32 -5.90 -18.13
C VAL A 328 10.25 -4.39 -17.99
N GLN A 329 9.16 -3.80 -18.43
CA GLN A 329 8.97 -2.36 -18.58
C GLN A 329 7.69 -1.91 -17.88
N ASN A 330 7.46 -0.58 -17.80
CA ASN A 330 6.28 0.06 -17.22
C ASN A 330 5.93 1.34 -18.01
N ASP A 331 4.92 2.10 -17.54
CA ASP A 331 4.47 3.34 -18.17
C ASP A 331 4.60 4.58 -17.26
N ILE A 332 5.45 4.53 -16.24
CA ILE A 332 5.56 5.60 -15.26
C ILE A 332 5.95 6.93 -15.90
N GLU A 333 6.93 6.96 -16.81
CA GLU A 333 7.36 8.21 -17.45
C GLU A 333 6.24 8.81 -18.30
N VAL A 334 5.50 7.98 -19.04
CA VAL A 334 4.32 8.42 -19.81
C VAL A 334 3.24 8.97 -18.89
N ALA A 335 2.93 8.26 -17.81
CA ALA A 335 1.88 8.66 -16.88
C ALA A 335 2.20 9.98 -16.18
N VAL A 336 3.44 10.17 -15.73
CA VAL A 336 3.84 11.41 -15.05
C VAL A 336 3.94 12.58 -16.03
N GLU A 337 4.41 12.34 -17.25
CA GLU A 337 4.49 13.35 -18.31
C GLU A 337 3.08 13.83 -18.73
N LYS A 338 2.10 12.93 -18.82
CA LYS A 338 0.72 13.19 -19.23
C LYS A 338 -0.20 13.74 -18.13
N GLY A 339 0.28 13.98 -16.93
CA GLY A 339 -0.56 14.50 -15.83
C GLY A 339 -1.12 13.41 -14.92
N ASN A 340 -0.36 12.31 -14.74
CA ASN A 340 -0.62 11.21 -13.81
C ASN A 340 -1.83 10.32 -14.16
N ILE A 341 -2.02 9.95 -15.36
CA ILE A 341 -3.11 9.11 -15.92
C ILE A 341 -4.02 8.45 -14.85
N GLY A 342 -5.27 8.93 -14.76
CA GLY A 342 -6.28 8.36 -13.88
C GLY A 342 -6.21 8.75 -12.40
N THR A 343 -5.28 9.65 -12.00
CA THR A 343 -5.18 10.17 -10.64
C THR A 343 -4.98 11.69 -10.63
N GLY A 344 -5.23 12.33 -9.49
CA GLY A 344 -4.95 13.75 -9.28
C GLY A 344 -4.81 14.07 -7.79
N VAL A 345 -3.91 14.98 -7.45
CA VAL A 345 -3.73 15.46 -6.07
C VAL A 345 -4.93 16.30 -5.65
N THR A 346 -5.39 16.12 -4.42
CA THR A 346 -6.51 16.92 -3.89
C THR A 346 -6.05 18.24 -3.30
N ARG A 347 -6.94 19.24 -3.29
CA ARG A 347 -6.79 20.45 -2.52
C ARG A 347 -6.47 20.17 -1.05
N SER A 348 -7.11 19.17 -0.45
CA SER A 348 -6.88 18.78 0.94
C SER A 348 -5.41 18.50 1.24
N LEU A 349 -4.72 17.77 0.35
CA LEU A 349 -3.29 17.55 0.50
C LEU A 349 -2.47 18.82 0.24
N VAL A 350 -2.79 19.57 -0.82
CA VAL A 350 -2.06 20.81 -1.17
C VAL A 350 -2.09 21.81 -0.01
N GLU A 351 -3.24 22.03 0.62
CA GLU A 351 -3.38 22.94 1.78
C GLU A 351 -2.71 22.40 3.05
N ARG A 352 -2.57 21.07 3.18
CA ARG A 352 -1.95 20.39 4.33
C ARG A 352 -0.45 20.66 4.42
N TYR A 353 0.23 20.81 3.30
CA TYR A 353 1.63 21.19 3.30
C TYR A 353 1.81 22.54 3.98
N LEU A 354 2.87 22.67 4.76
CA LEU A 354 3.18 23.91 5.48
C LEU A 354 3.68 25.02 4.54
N MET A 355 3.74 26.22 5.06
CA MET A 355 4.51 27.30 4.45
C MET A 355 6.01 27.14 4.77
N ALA A 356 6.87 27.87 4.09
CA ALA A 356 8.32 27.75 4.22
C ALA A 356 8.84 28.09 5.63
N ASP A 357 8.08 28.84 6.43
CA ASP A 357 8.37 29.12 7.84
C ASP A 357 7.93 28.00 8.80
N GLY A 358 7.51 26.86 8.27
CA GLY A 358 7.08 25.68 9.04
C GLY A 358 5.71 25.82 9.69
N LYS A 359 4.89 26.79 9.30
CA LYS A 359 3.56 27.04 9.85
C LYS A 359 2.44 26.66 8.88
N PRO A 360 1.23 26.37 9.38
CA PRO A 360 0.05 26.20 8.54
C PRO A 360 -0.26 27.46 7.72
N ILE A 361 -0.89 27.28 6.54
CA ILE A 361 -1.22 28.36 5.59
C ILE A 361 -1.99 29.53 6.20
N TYR A 362 -2.79 29.29 7.23
CA TYR A 362 -3.61 30.30 7.91
C TYR A 362 -2.89 31.04 9.05
N ASN A 363 -1.68 30.63 9.43
CA ASN A 363 -0.91 31.21 10.57
C ASN A 363 0.56 31.46 10.23
N SER A 364 0.86 31.57 8.95
CA SER A 364 2.20 31.86 8.43
C SER A 364 2.46 33.35 8.31
N SER A 365 3.73 33.75 8.28
CA SER A 365 4.17 35.07 7.89
C SER A 365 4.09 35.33 6.36
N PHE A 366 3.99 34.24 5.57
CA PHE A 366 3.77 34.29 4.14
C PHE A 366 2.28 34.20 3.82
N THR A 367 1.86 34.90 2.75
CA THR A 367 0.47 34.81 2.27
C THR A 367 0.32 33.61 1.35
N TYR A 368 -0.66 32.71 1.66
CA TYR A 368 -1.06 31.68 0.76
C TYR A 368 -1.94 32.21 -0.36
N ASP A 369 -1.62 31.91 -1.61
CA ASP A 369 -2.38 32.29 -2.79
C ASP A 369 -2.56 31.06 -3.69
N ASP A 370 -3.81 30.68 -3.97
CA ASP A 370 -4.18 29.57 -4.82
C ASP A 370 -4.88 29.97 -6.12
N SER A 371 -4.75 31.25 -6.47
CA SER A 371 -5.34 31.80 -7.70
C SER A 371 -4.66 31.33 -8.99
N GLU A 372 -3.46 30.76 -8.89
CA GLU A 372 -2.71 30.10 -9.97
C GLU A 372 -1.84 28.98 -9.39
N ILE A 373 -1.62 27.86 -10.11
CA ILE A 373 -0.79 26.74 -9.65
C ILE A 373 0.64 27.21 -9.32
N ALA A 374 1.19 28.16 -10.08
CA ALA A 374 2.51 28.72 -9.81
C ALA A 374 2.60 29.37 -8.43
N LYS A 375 1.54 30.07 -7.99
CA LYS A 375 1.48 30.74 -6.68
C LYS A 375 1.27 29.74 -5.53
N VAL A 376 0.57 28.62 -5.80
CA VAL A 376 0.36 27.55 -4.82
C VAL A 376 1.68 27.01 -4.26
N VAL A 377 2.74 26.97 -5.05
CA VAL A 377 4.05 26.42 -4.65
C VAL A 377 5.01 27.48 -4.07
N GLU A 378 4.64 28.77 -4.10
CA GLU A 378 5.48 29.85 -3.59
C GLU A 378 5.56 29.84 -2.07
N ASN A 379 6.76 29.91 -1.51
CA ASN A 379 6.99 29.94 -0.06
C ASN A 379 6.33 28.78 0.70
N ARG A 380 6.34 27.59 0.12
CA ARG A 380 5.74 26.39 0.69
C ARG A 380 6.79 25.40 1.19
N ASP A 381 6.32 24.39 1.89
CA ASP A 381 7.07 23.18 2.21
C ASP A 381 7.89 22.75 0.98
N PRO A 382 9.21 22.59 1.09
CA PRO A 382 10.04 22.29 -0.07
C PRO A 382 9.66 21.00 -0.80
N ARG A 383 9.03 20.05 -0.13
CA ARG A 383 8.50 18.82 -0.77
C ARG A 383 7.39 19.14 -1.77
N LEU A 384 6.43 20.01 -1.41
CA LEU A 384 5.36 20.40 -2.33
C LEU A 384 5.93 21.14 -3.54
N ALA A 385 6.83 22.09 -3.30
CA ALA A 385 7.43 22.91 -4.36
C ALA A 385 8.13 22.08 -5.43
N VAL A 386 8.79 20.97 -5.04
CA VAL A 386 9.48 20.10 -5.99
C VAL A 386 8.56 19.00 -6.58
N MET A 387 7.53 18.60 -5.85
CA MET A 387 6.65 17.50 -6.28
C MET A 387 5.49 17.96 -7.16
N LEU A 388 4.90 19.12 -6.93
CA LEU A 388 3.76 19.59 -7.71
C LEU A 388 4.21 20.11 -9.07
N LYS A 389 3.56 19.64 -10.15
CA LYS A 389 3.80 20.16 -11.50
C LYS A 389 3.17 21.55 -11.66
N VAL A 390 3.87 22.43 -12.34
CA VAL A 390 3.43 23.81 -12.60
C VAL A 390 3.49 24.09 -14.10
N PRO A 391 2.42 24.62 -14.72
CA PRO A 391 2.41 24.95 -16.14
C PRO A 391 3.61 25.79 -16.57
N GLY A 392 4.23 25.42 -17.68
CA GLY A 392 5.43 26.08 -18.22
C GLY A 392 6.77 25.56 -17.67
N GLN A 393 6.78 24.73 -16.63
CA GLN A 393 8.00 24.07 -16.17
C GLN A 393 8.37 22.90 -17.08
N VAL A 394 9.66 22.53 -17.09
CA VAL A 394 10.17 21.47 -17.98
C VAL A 394 9.66 20.10 -17.57
N ASN A 395 9.22 19.32 -18.54
CA ASN A 395 8.87 17.89 -18.42
C ASN A 395 9.96 16.97 -18.97
N CYS A 396 10.63 17.35 -20.05
CA CYS A 396 11.63 16.50 -20.70
C CYS A 396 12.83 17.30 -21.19
N PHE A 397 14.05 16.79 -20.99
CA PHE A 397 15.27 17.43 -21.45
C PHE A 397 15.86 16.78 -22.70
N LYS A 398 15.86 15.45 -22.74
CA LYS A 398 16.61 14.74 -23.77
C LYS A 398 15.96 14.82 -25.13
N ASN A 399 16.67 15.42 -26.09
CA ASN A 399 16.22 15.56 -27.45
C ASN A 399 16.53 14.26 -28.22
N VAL A 400 15.69 13.25 -28.09
CA VAL A 400 15.75 12.06 -28.93
C VAL A 400 14.81 12.33 -30.10
N SER A 401 15.37 12.54 -31.30
CA SER A 401 14.59 12.61 -32.51
C SER A 401 13.90 11.28 -32.77
N ASP A 402 12.59 11.33 -32.91
CA ASP A 402 11.75 10.32 -33.57
C ASP A 402 11.86 8.87 -33.05
N VAL A 403 11.53 8.64 -31.80
CA VAL A 403 11.02 7.32 -31.40
C VAL A 403 9.56 7.29 -31.79
N ALA A 404 9.21 6.50 -32.82
CA ALA A 404 7.84 6.34 -33.30
C ALA A 404 6.91 5.95 -32.15
N GLY A 405 5.83 6.72 -31.94
CA GLY A 405 4.87 6.48 -30.88
C GLY A 405 5.17 7.17 -29.55
N THR A 406 6.18 8.03 -29.46
CA THR A 406 6.43 8.87 -28.29
C THR A 406 5.48 10.07 -28.28
N HIS A 407 4.69 10.17 -27.24
CA HIS A 407 3.86 11.35 -26.91
C HIS A 407 4.52 12.08 -25.75
N TRP A 408 5.20 13.17 -26.00
CA TRP A 408 5.90 13.94 -24.97
C TRP A 408 5.59 15.42 -25.11
N THR A 409 5.67 16.16 -23.99
CA THR A 409 5.56 17.58 -23.92
C THR A 409 6.83 18.15 -23.30
N GLU A 410 7.51 19.09 -23.96
CA GLU A 410 8.75 19.70 -23.42
C GLU A 410 8.48 20.45 -22.12
N THR A 411 7.33 21.11 -22.04
CA THR A 411 6.89 21.88 -20.86
C THR A 411 5.54 21.40 -20.37
N GLU A 412 5.32 21.50 -19.08
CA GLU A 412 4.05 21.21 -18.44
C GLU A 412 2.95 22.09 -19.07
N PRO A 413 1.86 21.51 -19.61
CA PRO A 413 0.76 22.26 -20.19
C PRO A 413 -0.14 22.87 -19.10
N VAL A 414 -1.06 23.72 -19.51
CA VAL A 414 -2.26 24.03 -18.73
C VAL A 414 -3.04 22.73 -18.51
N PRO A 415 -3.46 22.42 -17.28
CA PRO A 415 -4.14 21.15 -16.97
C PRO A 415 -5.41 20.95 -17.81
N ASN A 416 -5.52 19.84 -18.53
CA ASN A 416 -6.73 19.50 -19.28
C ASN A 416 -7.80 18.94 -18.33
N ILE A 417 -8.52 19.81 -17.60
CA ILE A 417 -9.61 19.43 -16.68
C ILE A 417 -10.94 19.21 -17.41
N THR A 418 -11.10 19.75 -18.62
CA THR A 418 -12.36 19.70 -19.38
C THR A 418 -12.59 18.35 -20.04
N ASN A 419 -11.55 17.52 -20.13
CA ASN A 419 -11.63 16.14 -20.60
C ASN A 419 -10.80 15.20 -19.74
N ALA A 420 -11.19 15.00 -18.49
CA ALA A 420 -10.50 14.12 -17.54
C ALA A 420 -10.41 12.64 -18.01
N ASN A 421 -11.16 12.25 -19.05
CA ASN A 421 -11.12 10.90 -19.64
C ASN A 421 -10.08 10.78 -20.74
N ALA A 422 -9.51 11.88 -21.22
CA ALA A 422 -8.40 11.84 -22.17
C ALA A 422 -7.14 11.26 -21.53
N GLU A 423 -6.21 10.82 -22.36
CA GLU A 423 -4.90 10.33 -21.91
C GLU A 423 -4.13 11.43 -21.16
N ASP A 424 -4.23 12.68 -21.64
CA ASP A 424 -3.67 13.90 -21.05
C ASP A 424 -4.65 14.61 -20.14
N GLY A 425 -5.70 13.96 -19.66
CA GLY A 425 -6.71 14.51 -18.77
C GLY A 425 -6.20 14.64 -17.33
N TYR A 426 -6.45 15.79 -16.73
CA TYR A 426 -6.15 16.07 -15.32
C TYR A 426 -7.40 15.90 -14.48
N ILE A 427 -7.36 15.02 -13.48
CA ILE A 427 -8.53 14.71 -12.65
C ILE A 427 -8.90 15.93 -11.78
N THR A 428 -7.91 16.52 -11.10
CA THR A 428 -8.12 17.62 -10.15
C THR A 428 -7.54 18.95 -10.63
N GLY A 429 -6.80 18.93 -11.72
CA GLY A 429 -5.93 20.04 -12.16
C GLY A 429 -4.54 20.02 -11.50
N TYR A 430 -4.33 19.29 -10.43
CA TYR A 430 -3.03 19.08 -9.79
C TYR A 430 -2.43 17.73 -10.17
N ALA A 431 -1.19 17.72 -10.60
CA ALA A 431 -0.40 16.52 -10.86
C ALA A 431 0.99 16.62 -10.19
N ILE A 432 1.65 15.49 -10.02
CA ILE A 432 2.95 15.40 -9.32
C ILE A 432 4.06 14.90 -10.22
N ARG A 433 5.31 15.26 -9.88
CA ARG A 433 6.53 14.83 -10.58
C ARG A 433 7.10 13.51 -10.08
N LYS A 434 6.51 12.91 -9.08
CA LYS A 434 7.04 11.68 -8.50
C LYS A 434 7.21 10.60 -9.57
N GLY A 435 8.40 10.03 -9.67
CA GLY A 435 8.73 9.05 -10.71
C GLY A 435 9.24 9.63 -12.03
N MET A 436 9.25 10.96 -12.23
CA MET A 436 9.74 11.61 -13.45
C MET A 436 11.28 11.56 -13.53
N THR A 437 11.80 11.04 -14.63
CA THR A 437 13.25 11.03 -14.92
C THR A 437 13.70 12.21 -15.76
N PHE A 438 12.78 12.96 -16.35
CA PHE A 438 12.99 14.00 -17.37
C PHE A 438 13.65 13.45 -18.67
N ASP A 439 13.76 12.13 -18.85
CA ASP A 439 14.32 11.51 -20.05
C ASP A 439 13.21 11.18 -21.08
N ARG A 440 13.15 12.02 -22.12
CA ARG A 440 12.19 11.84 -23.22
C ARG A 440 12.23 10.44 -23.87
N SER A 441 13.36 9.76 -23.83
CA SER A 441 13.48 8.43 -24.44
C SER A 441 12.66 7.36 -23.70
N LEU A 442 12.13 7.66 -22.51
CA LEU A 442 11.31 6.78 -21.69
C LEU A 442 9.81 7.06 -21.81
N THR A 443 9.40 8.07 -22.58
CA THR A 443 7.99 8.50 -22.72
C THR A 443 7.16 7.70 -23.73
N ALA A 444 7.71 6.67 -24.34
CA ALA A 444 6.94 5.76 -25.18
C ALA A 444 6.08 4.81 -24.33
N ASN A 445 4.89 4.46 -24.83
CA ASN A 445 4.03 3.48 -24.19
C ASN A 445 4.75 2.13 -24.02
N GLY A 446 4.77 1.59 -22.80
CA GLY A 446 5.56 0.40 -22.46
C GLY A 446 7.07 0.63 -22.62
N GLY A 447 7.52 1.87 -22.63
CA GLY A 447 8.92 2.23 -22.92
C GLY A 447 9.75 2.57 -21.70
N SER A 448 9.13 2.86 -20.57
CA SER A 448 9.84 3.19 -19.35
C SER A 448 10.26 1.96 -18.56
N TYR A 449 11.30 2.13 -17.77
CA TYR A 449 11.79 1.14 -16.82
C TYR A 449 12.21 1.81 -15.50
N ASN A 450 11.41 2.81 -15.09
CA ASN A 450 11.55 3.52 -13.83
C ASN A 450 11.40 2.55 -12.67
N VAL A 451 12.18 2.76 -11.63
CA VAL A 451 12.17 1.91 -10.44
C VAL A 451 10.84 1.98 -9.68
N CYS A 452 10.47 0.89 -9.00
CA CYS A 452 9.42 0.90 -8.00
C CYS A 452 10.05 0.80 -6.61
N VAL A 453 10.02 1.88 -5.85
CA VAL A 453 10.45 1.92 -4.45
C VAL A 453 9.39 1.26 -3.57
N ILE A 454 9.78 0.30 -2.73
CA ILE A 454 8.85 -0.49 -1.90
C ILE A 454 9.02 -0.15 -0.42
N PHE A 455 10.28 -0.04 0.05
CA PHE A 455 10.60 0.32 1.43
C PHE A 455 11.75 1.33 1.46
N ARG A 456 11.62 2.37 2.27
CA ARG A 456 12.65 3.37 2.51
C ARG A 456 12.79 3.72 4.00
N ALA A 457 13.98 4.09 4.41
CA ALA A 457 14.35 4.26 5.81
C ALA A 457 13.60 5.39 6.52
N THR A 458 13.16 6.44 5.81
CA THR A 458 12.38 7.55 6.39
C THR A 458 11.11 7.06 7.09
N GLU A 459 10.52 5.95 6.62
CA GLU A 459 9.35 5.37 7.27
C GLU A 459 9.66 4.90 8.70
N ALA A 460 10.87 4.40 8.97
CA ALA A 460 11.25 3.99 10.31
C ALA A 460 11.23 5.17 11.29
N LEU A 461 11.74 6.33 10.86
CA LEU A 461 11.73 7.53 11.71
C LEU A 461 10.29 7.93 12.06
N LEU A 462 9.40 7.95 11.06
CA LEU A 462 7.99 8.35 11.25
C LEU A 462 7.18 7.31 12.03
N ASN A 463 7.46 6.01 11.85
CA ASN A 463 6.85 4.96 12.66
C ASN A 463 7.27 5.06 14.13
N TYR A 464 8.54 5.35 14.39
CA TYR A 464 9.05 5.57 15.75
C TYR A 464 8.38 6.77 16.42
N ILE A 465 8.35 7.93 15.73
CA ILE A 465 7.77 9.17 16.26
C ILE A 465 6.33 8.94 16.71
N GLU A 466 5.51 8.29 15.88
CA GLU A 466 4.11 8.03 16.24
C GLU A 466 3.99 7.01 17.36
N ALA A 467 4.71 5.88 17.29
CA ALA A 467 4.65 4.84 18.31
C ALA A 467 5.09 5.33 19.68
N GLU A 468 6.23 6.02 19.77
CA GLU A 468 6.76 6.58 21.02
C GLU A 468 5.84 7.67 21.58
N TYR A 469 5.26 8.52 20.73
CA TYR A 469 4.28 9.50 21.19
C TYR A 469 2.99 8.84 21.69
N MET A 470 2.55 7.75 21.07
CA MET A 470 1.38 7.02 21.56
C MET A 470 1.62 6.38 22.93
N LEU A 471 2.84 5.94 23.21
CA LEU A 471 3.24 5.37 24.50
C LEU A 471 3.34 6.42 25.61
N THR A 472 3.90 7.58 25.32
CA THR A 472 4.39 8.51 26.35
C THR A 472 3.59 9.81 26.43
N LYS A 473 2.90 10.19 25.35
CA LYS A 473 2.23 11.49 25.18
C LYS A 473 3.15 12.70 25.43
N SER A 474 4.44 12.53 25.17
CA SER A 474 5.46 13.56 25.40
C SER A 474 6.42 13.68 24.23
N LEU A 475 6.60 14.90 23.70
CA LEU A 475 7.60 15.20 22.67
C LEU A 475 9.06 15.05 23.15
N SER A 476 9.29 15.18 24.48
CA SER A 476 10.61 15.03 25.07
C SER A 476 11.01 13.58 25.31
N SER A 477 10.12 12.64 24.97
CA SER A 477 10.42 11.21 25.11
C SER A 477 11.29 10.69 23.98
N GLY A 478 12.22 9.82 24.33
CA GLY A 478 13.09 9.13 23.40
C GLY A 478 13.74 10.05 22.37
N LYS A 479 13.62 9.68 21.10
CA LYS A 479 14.22 10.38 19.96
C LYS A 479 13.19 11.10 19.07
N ILE A 480 11.98 11.35 19.57
CA ILE A 480 10.90 11.96 18.77
C ILE A 480 11.40 13.23 18.07
N MET A 481 11.92 14.19 18.84
CA MET A 481 12.35 15.50 18.30
C MET A 481 13.59 15.39 17.40
N GLU A 482 14.50 14.46 17.71
CA GLU A 482 15.67 14.20 16.87
C GLU A 482 15.25 13.70 15.48
N TYR A 483 14.44 12.65 15.45
CA TYR A 483 13.99 12.06 14.19
C TYR A 483 13.07 12.99 13.39
N TRP A 484 12.21 13.72 14.05
CA TRP A 484 11.30 14.65 13.36
C TRP A 484 12.06 15.81 12.73
N LYS A 485 13.03 16.41 13.45
CA LYS A 485 13.93 17.43 12.87
C LYS A 485 14.69 16.86 11.69
N LYS A 486 15.19 15.61 11.80
CA LYS A 486 15.92 14.97 10.71
C LYS A 486 15.07 14.77 9.45
N VAL A 487 13.81 14.33 9.60
CA VAL A 487 12.86 14.25 8.47
C VAL A 487 12.69 15.62 7.81
N ARG A 488 12.51 16.68 8.57
CA ARG A 488 12.34 18.05 8.04
C ARG A 488 13.60 18.62 7.38
N GLU A 489 14.77 18.35 7.95
CA GLU A 489 16.05 18.70 7.30
C GLU A 489 16.15 18.04 5.92
N CYS A 490 15.83 16.75 5.85
CA CYS A 490 15.84 16.01 4.58
C CYS A 490 14.73 16.45 3.62
N ALA A 491 13.59 16.92 4.13
CA ALA A 491 12.55 17.54 3.34
C ALA A 491 12.96 18.90 2.72
N GLY A 492 14.06 19.51 3.21
CA GLY A 492 14.59 20.77 2.71
C GLY A 492 14.20 22.00 3.55
N PHE A 493 13.55 21.83 4.71
CA PHE A 493 13.33 22.92 5.63
C PHE A 493 14.64 23.47 6.21
N THR A 494 14.67 24.76 6.51
CA THR A 494 15.84 25.45 7.07
C THR A 494 15.43 26.35 8.26
N GLY A 495 16.40 26.74 9.07
CA GLY A 495 16.19 27.61 10.21
C GLY A 495 15.17 27.06 11.22
N ASP A 496 14.30 27.91 11.72
CA ASP A 496 13.30 27.56 12.73
C ASP A 496 12.26 26.57 12.23
N ALA A 497 12.00 26.52 10.92
CA ALA A 497 11.02 25.63 10.30
C ALA A 497 11.40 24.14 10.43
N VAL A 498 12.68 23.84 10.68
CA VAL A 498 13.15 22.47 11.00
C VAL A 498 12.55 21.97 12.32
N ASN A 499 12.27 22.88 13.26
CA ASN A 499 11.73 22.52 14.56
C ASN A 499 10.20 22.28 14.52
N PRO A 500 9.72 21.03 14.72
CA PRO A 500 8.28 20.73 14.71
C PRO A 500 7.45 21.55 15.72
N GLN A 501 8.06 22.01 16.80
CA GLN A 501 7.37 22.82 17.81
C GLN A 501 6.77 24.11 17.21
N VAL A 502 7.46 24.72 16.22
CA VAL A 502 6.96 25.91 15.49
C VAL A 502 5.61 25.64 14.84
N THR A 503 5.47 24.45 14.23
CA THR A 503 4.21 24.04 13.59
C THR A 503 3.13 23.76 14.63
N ILE A 504 3.48 23.00 15.70
CA ILE A 504 2.55 22.61 16.76
C ILE A 504 1.95 23.83 17.42
N ASP A 505 2.79 24.83 17.78
CA ASP A 505 2.36 26.08 18.43
C ASP A 505 1.49 26.95 17.50
N ALA A 506 1.68 26.85 16.18
CA ALA A 506 0.92 27.59 15.18
C ALA A 506 -0.37 26.89 14.72
N THR A 507 -0.59 25.62 15.13
CA THR A 507 -1.72 24.81 14.67
C THR A 507 -3.00 25.16 15.43
N ASP A 508 -4.04 25.58 14.70
CA ASP A 508 -5.42 25.69 15.16
C ASP A 508 -6.22 24.50 14.61
N MET A 509 -6.54 23.53 15.49
CA MET A 509 -7.28 22.33 15.08
C MET A 509 -8.62 22.64 14.42
N SER A 510 -9.29 23.75 14.76
CA SER A 510 -10.57 24.14 14.14
C SER A 510 -10.46 24.48 12.66
N LYS A 511 -9.24 24.75 12.16
CA LYS A 511 -8.94 25.05 10.76
C LYS A 511 -8.54 23.81 9.94
N GLU A 512 -8.26 22.68 10.60
CA GLU A 512 -7.72 21.46 9.97
C GLU A 512 -8.83 20.48 9.51
N THR A 513 -10.00 20.98 9.22
CA THR A 513 -11.21 20.16 8.95
C THR A 513 -11.22 19.47 7.59
N ARG A 514 -10.32 19.83 6.65
CA ARG A 514 -10.20 19.16 5.35
C ARG A 514 -9.30 17.92 5.40
N ASP A 515 -8.36 17.88 6.33
CA ASP A 515 -7.51 16.69 6.53
C ASP A 515 -8.29 15.61 7.29
N TRP A 516 -8.58 14.49 6.60
CA TRP A 516 -9.26 13.38 7.28
C TRP A 516 -8.44 12.82 8.43
N GLY A 517 -7.11 12.89 8.37
CA GLY A 517 -6.21 12.49 9.45
C GLY A 517 -6.32 13.35 10.72
N ALA A 518 -6.97 14.51 10.65
CA ALA A 518 -7.28 15.33 11.82
C ALA A 518 -8.41 14.75 12.69
N PHE A 519 -9.07 13.68 12.25
CA PHE A 519 -10.20 13.07 12.94
C PHE A 519 -9.86 11.71 13.50
N THR A 520 -10.56 11.32 14.55
CA THR A 520 -10.63 9.95 15.08
C THR A 520 -12.06 9.70 15.56
N ALA A 521 -12.67 8.60 15.12
CA ALA A 521 -14.05 8.24 15.47
C ALA A 521 -15.05 9.39 15.20
N GLY A 522 -14.92 10.05 14.06
CA GLY A 522 -15.78 11.16 13.64
C GLY A 522 -15.57 12.48 14.37
N LYS A 523 -14.63 12.53 15.32
CA LYS A 523 -14.34 13.74 16.13
C LYS A 523 -13.01 14.34 15.73
N LEU A 524 -12.98 15.68 15.60
CA LEU A 524 -11.75 16.42 15.40
C LEU A 524 -10.83 16.21 16.61
N LEU A 525 -9.56 15.98 16.38
CA LEU A 525 -8.55 15.84 17.43
C LEU A 525 -8.42 17.16 18.20
N SER A 526 -8.26 17.03 19.50
CA SER A 526 -7.87 18.15 20.39
C SER A 526 -6.36 18.20 20.64
N ASP A 527 -5.62 17.20 20.16
CA ASP A 527 -4.17 17.05 20.36
C ASP A 527 -3.42 17.50 19.09
N PRO A 528 -2.85 18.75 19.08
CA PRO A 528 -2.15 19.25 17.94
C PRO A 528 -0.82 18.54 17.68
N ILE A 529 -0.25 17.87 18.68
CA ILE A 529 0.99 17.11 18.51
C ILE A 529 0.70 15.85 17.68
N LEU A 530 -0.29 15.05 18.11
CA LEU A 530 -0.69 13.85 17.36
C LEU A 530 -1.12 14.20 15.94
N TYR A 531 -1.87 15.27 15.78
CA TYR A 531 -2.27 15.74 14.46
C TYR A 531 -1.06 16.06 13.57
N ASN A 532 -0.08 16.81 14.07
CA ASN A 532 1.10 17.19 13.29
C ASN A 532 2.04 16.00 12.99
N ILE A 533 2.06 14.96 13.84
CA ILE A 533 2.71 13.69 13.51
C ILE A 533 2.02 13.03 12.29
N ARG A 534 0.69 12.99 12.27
CA ARG A 534 -0.08 12.47 11.13
C ARG A 534 0.06 13.32 9.87
N ARG A 535 0.12 14.67 10.02
CA ARG A 535 0.39 15.62 8.93
C ARG A 535 1.77 15.37 8.31
N GLU A 536 2.82 15.31 9.11
CA GLU A 536 4.19 15.07 8.63
C GLU A 536 4.27 13.77 7.82
N ARG A 537 3.67 12.69 8.34
CA ARG A 537 3.58 11.41 7.67
C ARG A 537 2.84 11.49 6.32
N SER A 538 1.72 12.21 6.29
CA SER A 538 0.94 12.39 5.06
C SER A 538 1.69 13.18 3.97
N CYS A 539 2.39 14.24 4.37
CA CYS A 539 3.18 15.07 3.45
C CYS A 539 4.43 14.33 2.92
N GLU A 540 5.04 13.50 3.76
CA GLU A 540 6.23 12.75 3.41
C GLU A 540 5.92 11.58 2.46
N PHE A 541 4.80 10.88 2.64
CA PHE A 541 4.45 9.68 1.88
C PHE A 541 3.47 9.92 0.73
N LEU A 542 3.45 11.12 0.17
CA LEU A 542 2.66 11.40 -1.03
C LEU A 542 2.84 10.31 -2.10
N ALA A 543 1.74 9.68 -2.50
CA ALA A 543 1.69 8.64 -3.54
C ALA A 543 2.57 7.40 -3.25
N GLU A 544 2.73 7.01 -1.98
CA GLU A 544 3.43 5.77 -1.60
C GLU A 544 2.49 4.65 -1.12
N GLY A 545 1.17 4.85 -1.23
CA GLY A 545 0.16 3.82 -0.92
C GLY A 545 -0.04 3.56 0.57
N LEU A 546 0.35 4.49 1.44
CA LEU A 546 0.22 4.33 2.89
C LEU A 546 -0.99 5.03 3.48
N ARG A 547 -1.63 5.96 2.75
CA ARG A 547 -2.68 6.83 3.30
C ARG A 547 -3.94 6.10 3.72
N ASP A 548 -4.49 5.19 2.89
CA ASP A 548 -5.72 4.42 3.24
C ASP A 548 -5.50 3.58 4.51
N MET A 549 -4.34 2.93 4.63
CA MET A 549 -3.96 2.18 5.82
C MET A 549 -3.90 3.06 7.07
N ASP A 550 -3.32 4.25 6.95
CA ASP A 550 -3.21 5.22 8.03
C ASP A 550 -4.58 5.74 8.47
N LEU A 551 -5.44 6.13 7.52
CA LEU A 551 -6.80 6.59 7.81
C LEU A 551 -7.67 5.51 8.47
N LYS A 552 -7.50 4.24 8.05
CA LYS A 552 -8.19 3.10 8.68
C LYS A 552 -7.74 2.88 10.12
N ARG A 553 -6.45 2.76 10.38
CA ARG A 553 -5.93 2.51 11.73
C ARG A 553 -6.16 3.68 12.69
N TRP A 554 -6.24 4.92 12.17
CA TRP A 554 -6.60 6.12 12.95
C TRP A 554 -8.11 6.26 13.15
N ARG A 555 -8.94 5.44 12.53
CA ARG A 555 -10.41 5.54 12.53
C ARG A 555 -10.88 6.92 12.03
N SER A 556 -10.35 7.33 10.87
CA SER A 556 -10.42 8.69 10.34
C SER A 556 -11.35 8.83 9.11
N TYR A 557 -12.40 8.00 9.01
CA TYR A 557 -13.39 8.10 7.96
C TYR A 557 -14.79 8.51 8.46
N GLU A 558 -15.07 8.39 9.76
CA GLU A 558 -16.43 8.52 10.30
C GLU A 558 -17.01 9.93 10.22
N GLN A 559 -16.18 10.98 10.14
CA GLN A 559 -16.66 12.34 9.90
C GLN A 559 -17.46 12.45 8.58
N LEU A 560 -17.17 11.58 7.60
CA LEU A 560 -17.88 11.55 6.31
C LEU A 560 -19.32 11.01 6.43
N ILE A 561 -19.65 10.30 7.52
CA ILE A 561 -21.01 9.83 7.79
C ILE A 561 -21.93 11.01 8.05
N ALA A 562 -21.51 11.93 8.91
CA ALA A 562 -22.29 13.07 9.32
C ALA A 562 -22.22 14.23 8.32
N LYS A 563 -21.08 14.39 7.65
CA LYS A 563 -20.80 15.48 6.71
C LYS A 563 -20.07 14.96 5.50
N PRO A 564 -20.77 14.52 4.46
CA PRO A 564 -20.14 14.16 3.17
C PRO A 564 -19.32 15.32 2.62
N VAL A 565 -18.24 14.99 1.90
CA VAL A 565 -17.30 15.97 1.35
C VAL A 565 -17.08 15.74 -0.13
N TYR A 566 -16.75 16.80 -0.86
CA TYR A 566 -16.29 16.70 -2.24
C TYR A 566 -14.77 16.56 -2.29
N ALA A 567 -14.26 15.76 -3.20
CA ALA A 567 -12.87 15.83 -3.60
C ALA A 567 -12.67 17.09 -4.42
N GLU A 568 -11.87 18.02 -3.94
CA GLU A 568 -11.60 19.32 -4.59
C GLU A 568 -10.19 19.33 -5.19
N GLY A 569 -10.03 19.99 -6.33
CA GLY A 569 -8.79 20.25 -7.04
C GLY A 569 -8.41 21.72 -7.03
N ILE A 570 -8.02 22.25 -8.20
CA ILE A 570 -7.61 23.66 -8.39
C ILE A 570 -8.74 24.63 -8.09
N HIS A 571 -8.37 25.84 -7.65
CA HIS A 571 -9.28 26.97 -7.46
C HIS A 571 -9.65 27.56 -8.83
N LEU A 572 -10.68 26.98 -9.46
CA LEU A 572 -11.05 27.29 -10.84
C LEU A 572 -11.79 28.62 -10.96
N TRP A 573 -12.89 28.74 -10.20
CA TRP A 573 -13.85 29.83 -10.41
C TRP A 573 -13.44 31.12 -9.73
N GLY A 574 -13.46 32.22 -10.49
CA GLY A 574 -13.11 33.55 -9.98
C GLY A 574 -11.62 33.85 -9.93
N THR A 575 -10.77 32.95 -10.43
CA THR A 575 -9.31 33.12 -10.48
C THR A 575 -8.81 33.35 -11.91
N ALA A 576 -7.49 33.53 -12.07
CA ALA A 576 -6.88 33.59 -13.40
C ALA A 576 -7.01 32.28 -14.17
N MET A 577 -7.11 31.16 -13.46
CA MET A 577 -7.21 29.80 -14.04
C MET A 577 -8.53 29.59 -14.79
N GLU A 578 -9.62 30.25 -14.42
CA GLU A 578 -10.88 30.22 -15.19
C GLU A 578 -10.67 30.64 -16.65
N LYS A 579 -9.75 31.60 -16.90
CA LYS A 579 -9.45 32.13 -18.24
C LYS A 579 -8.51 31.25 -19.07
N TRP A 580 -8.03 30.15 -18.51
CA TRP A 580 -7.22 29.19 -19.24
C TRP A 580 -8.04 28.36 -20.22
N TYR A 581 -9.38 28.36 -20.07
CA TYR A 581 -10.30 27.53 -20.82
C TYR A 581 -11.37 28.37 -21.51
N ASP A 582 -11.55 28.18 -22.82
CA ASP A 582 -12.53 28.87 -23.62
C ASP A 582 -13.90 28.20 -23.69
N ASP A 583 -13.98 26.91 -23.24
CA ASP A 583 -15.09 26.00 -23.49
C ASP A 583 -15.74 25.42 -22.21
N LEU A 584 -15.67 26.14 -21.09
CA LEU A 584 -16.22 25.66 -19.83
C LEU A 584 -17.76 25.51 -19.88
N VAL A 585 -18.26 24.30 -19.64
CA VAL A 585 -19.67 23.96 -19.49
C VAL A 585 -19.90 23.39 -18.09
N ALA A 586 -20.63 24.14 -17.26
CA ALA A 586 -20.81 23.84 -15.83
C ALA A 586 -22.30 23.83 -15.43
N ASP A 587 -23.17 23.20 -16.22
CA ASP A 587 -24.61 23.14 -15.99
C ASP A 587 -25.05 21.91 -15.17
N GLY A 588 -24.13 20.99 -14.87
CA GLY A 588 -24.38 19.77 -14.11
C GLY A 588 -25.08 18.65 -14.90
N THR A 589 -25.25 18.83 -16.20
CA THR A 589 -25.82 17.82 -17.10
C THR A 589 -24.73 16.91 -17.67
N SER A 590 -25.12 15.98 -18.55
CA SER A 590 -24.16 15.12 -19.29
C SER A 590 -23.27 15.87 -20.26
N SER A 591 -23.59 17.13 -20.57
CA SER A 591 -22.75 18.01 -21.39
C SER A 591 -21.68 18.77 -20.60
N SER A 592 -21.78 18.76 -19.27
CA SER A 592 -20.80 19.43 -18.42
C SER A 592 -19.40 18.83 -18.56
N ASN A 593 -18.39 19.69 -18.59
CA ASN A 593 -16.98 19.33 -18.61
C ASN A 593 -16.22 19.79 -17.36
N VAL A 594 -16.85 20.62 -16.51
CA VAL A 594 -16.35 21.00 -15.20
C VAL A 594 -17.49 21.07 -14.17
N SER A 595 -17.15 21.03 -12.89
CA SER A 595 -18.13 21.13 -11.80
C SER A 595 -18.72 22.54 -11.69
N GLN A 596 -19.95 22.63 -11.18
CA GLN A 596 -20.69 23.88 -11.06
C GLN A 596 -20.09 24.85 -10.03
N ARG A 597 -19.91 26.10 -10.40
CA ARG A 597 -19.47 27.20 -9.50
C ARG A 597 -20.36 27.34 -8.26
N SER A 598 -21.66 27.10 -8.41
CA SER A 598 -22.62 27.21 -7.31
C SER A 598 -22.40 26.20 -6.18
N ILE A 599 -21.65 25.11 -6.45
CA ILE A 599 -21.33 24.07 -5.47
C ILE A 599 -20.00 24.34 -4.80
N SER A 600 -18.97 24.68 -5.57
CA SER A 600 -17.62 25.03 -5.08
C SER A 600 -16.91 25.96 -6.05
N GLU A 601 -16.08 26.86 -5.51
CA GLU A 601 -15.14 27.65 -6.32
C GLU A 601 -13.98 26.79 -6.85
N TYR A 602 -13.80 25.58 -6.29
CA TYR A 602 -12.79 24.61 -6.68
C TYR A 602 -13.37 23.56 -7.62
N HIS A 603 -12.56 23.09 -8.55
CA HIS A 603 -12.93 22.01 -9.43
C HIS A 603 -13.19 20.72 -8.63
N CYS A 604 -14.38 20.13 -8.78
CA CYS A 604 -14.80 18.90 -8.13
C CYS A 604 -15.00 17.80 -9.17
N PRO A 605 -14.01 16.94 -9.43
CA PRO A 605 -14.03 16.01 -10.57
C PRO A 605 -15.17 15.00 -10.54
N HIS A 606 -15.65 14.62 -9.35
CA HIS A 606 -16.66 13.58 -9.18
C HIS A 606 -18.11 14.07 -9.35
N ILE A 607 -18.31 15.38 -9.48
CA ILE A 607 -19.64 16.00 -9.61
C ILE A 607 -19.75 16.92 -10.83
N VAL A 608 -18.96 16.65 -11.86
CA VAL A 608 -19.06 17.33 -13.16
C VAL A 608 -20.45 17.09 -13.77
N ASN A 609 -20.86 15.85 -13.84
CA ASN A 609 -22.23 15.47 -14.18
C ASN A 609 -22.99 15.05 -12.91
N MET A 610 -24.08 15.73 -12.61
CA MET A 610 -24.94 15.48 -11.45
C MET A 610 -26.07 14.47 -11.72
N THR A 611 -26.35 14.18 -13.01
CA THR A 611 -27.48 13.34 -13.39
C THR A 611 -27.16 11.86 -13.09
N ASN A 612 -27.99 11.22 -12.26
CA ASN A 612 -27.80 9.81 -11.83
C ASN A 612 -26.43 9.56 -11.19
N ASN A 613 -25.87 10.55 -10.54
CA ASN A 613 -24.56 10.46 -9.91
C ASN A 613 -24.69 10.05 -8.44
N ASN A 614 -24.15 8.88 -8.09
CA ASN A 614 -24.19 8.35 -6.72
C ASN A 614 -23.32 9.16 -5.73
N TYR A 615 -22.55 10.12 -6.20
CA TYR A 615 -21.67 10.98 -5.41
C TYR A 615 -22.11 12.45 -5.45
N ALA A 616 -23.31 12.73 -5.97
CA ALA A 616 -23.85 14.10 -6.11
C ALA A 616 -23.89 14.85 -4.76
N ASP A 617 -24.16 14.15 -3.67
CA ASP A 617 -24.21 14.70 -2.30
C ASP A 617 -22.83 14.66 -1.59
N GLY A 618 -21.78 14.29 -2.28
CA GLY A 618 -20.44 14.12 -1.75
C GLY A 618 -20.06 12.67 -1.40
N LEU A 619 -18.78 12.50 -1.08
CA LEU A 619 -18.24 11.24 -0.60
C LEU A 619 -18.72 10.99 0.84
N THR A 620 -19.32 9.83 1.10
CA THR A 620 -19.81 9.42 2.42
C THR A 620 -19.12 8.15 2.87
N TRP A 621 -19.42 7.67 4.08
CA TRP A 621 -18.85 6.47 4.67
C TRP A 621 -19.88 5.63 5.41
N ARG A 622 -19.62 4.33 5.56
CA ARG A 622 -20.31 3.46 6.50
C ARG A 622 -19.32 2.77 7.41
N MET A 623 -19.70 2.52 8.66
CA MET A 623 -18.83 1.85 9.64
C MET A 623 -18.32 0.49 9.15
N ALA A 624 -19.14 -0.27 8.48
CA ALA A 624 -18.77 -1.55 7.89
C ALA A 624 -17.53 -1.48 6.98
N TYR A 625 -17.29 -0.36 6.32
CA TYR A 625 -16.28 -0.22 5.25
C TYR A 625 -14.83 -0.18 5.75
N TYR A 626 -14.62 -0.16 7.07
CA TYR A 626 -13.29 -0.39 7.63
C TYR A 626 -12.76 -1.79 7.33
N LEU A 627 -13.64 -2.79 7.20
CA LEU A 627 -13.30 -4.15 6.80
C LEU A 627 -14.21 -4.60 5.65
N GLN A 628 -13.68 -5.44 4.77
CA GLN A 628 -14.43 -5.96 3.63
C GLN A 628 -15.42 -7.06 4.04
N PRO A 629 -16.54 -7.23 3.32
CA PRO A 629 -17.41 -8.39 3.52
C PRO A 629 -16.73 -9.68 3.02
N LEU A 630 -16.98 -10.78 3.72
CA LEU A 630 -16.63 -12.10 3.21
C LEU A 630 -17.70 -12.53 2.23
N PRO A 631 -17.33 -13.15 1.07
CA PRO A 631 -18.30 -13.70 0.13
C PRO A 631 -19.15 -14.82 0.76
N LEU A 632 -20.45 -14.84 0.47
CA LEU A 632 -21.38 -15.78 1.07
C LEU A 632 -21.00 -17.25 0.82
N ARG A 633 -20.44 -17.54 -0.34
CA ARG A 633 -19.94 -18.88 -0.70
C ARG A 633 -18.99 -19.47 0.34
N GLN A 634 -18.16 -18.64 0.99
CA GLN A 634 -17.20 -19.11 1.99
C GLN A 634 -17.88 -19.71 3.21
N PHE A 635 -19.01 -19.13 3.62
CA PHE A 635 -19.83 -19.67 4.71
C PHE A 635 -20.50 -20.98 4.31
N LEU A 636 -21.08 -21.04 3.10
CA LEU A 636 -21.75 -22.24 2.61
C LEU A 636 -20.78 -23.43 2.42
N LEU A 637 -19.56 -23.16 1.92
CA LEU A 637 -18.54 -24.20 1.77
C LEU A 637 -18.06 -24.77 3.11
N THR A 638 -18.14 -23.99 4.19
CA THR A 638 -17.67 -24.40 5.51
C THR A 638 -18.80 -24.73 6.48
N ALA A 639 -20.08 -24.58 6.07
CA ALA A 639 -21.24 -24.94 6.84
C ALA A 639 -21.42 -26.46 6.89
N ALA A 640 -21.89 -26.99 8.04
CA ALA A 640 -22.06 -28.42 8.26
C ALA A 640 -23.03 -29.11 7.27
N ASP A 641 -23.99 -28.35 6.72
CA ASP A 641 -25.01 -28.81 5.77
C ASP A 641 -24.88 -28.14 4.39
N HIS A 642 -23.81 -27.37 4.13
CA HIS A 642 -23.56 -26.55 2.92
C HIS A 642 -24.70 -25.58 2.53
N SER A 643 -25.61 -25.31 3.46
CA SER A 643 -26.79 -24.47 3.21
C SER A 643 -27.06 -23.44 4.31
N THR A 644 -26.73 -23.74 5.56
CA THR A 644 -27.05 -22.92 6.73
C THR A 644 -25.84 -22.12 7.19
N VAL A 645 -25.74 -20.85 6.82
CA VAL A 645 -24.59 -19.95 7.12
C VAL A 645 -24.20 -19.96 8.60
N SER A 646 -25.15 -20.04 9.53
CA SER A 646 -24.86 -20.03 10.99
C SER A 646 -24.11 -21.26 11.50
N THR A 647 -24.10 -22.38 10.73
CA THR A 647 -23.38 -23.61 11.09
C THR A 647 -21.90 -23.56 10.69
N SER A 648 -21.49 -22.57 9.90
CA SER A 648 -20.09 -22.32 9.55
C SER A 648 -19.27 -21.95 10.78
N PRO A 649 -17.99 -22.37 10.89
CA PRO A 649 -17.06 -21.87 11.90
C PRO A 649 -16.63 -20.40 11.61
N MET A 650 -16.90 -19.91 10.42
CA MET A 650 -16.63 -18.52 10.03
C MET A 650 -17.74 -17.58 10.52
N TYR A 651 -17.45 -16.30 10.56
CA TYR A 651 -18.38 -15.21 10.84
C TYR A 651 -18.11 -14.01 9.95
N GLN A 652 -19.13 -13.20 9.70
CA GLN A 652 -19.04 -12.00 8.85
C GLN A 652 -18.36 -10.86 9.62
N ASN A 653 -17.78 -9.92 8.90
CA ASN A 653 -17.25 -8.69 9.46
C ASN A 653 -18.36 -7.77 9.99
N PRO A 654 -18.07 -6.89 10.97
CA PRO A 654 -19.07 -6.04 11.60
C PRO A 654 -19.93 -5.28 10.59
N TYR A 655 -21.23 -5.25 10.85
CA TYR A 655 -22.25 -4.53 10.08
C TYR A 655 -22.46 -5.00 8.64
N TRP A 656 -21.80 -6.07 8.22
CA TRP A 656 -22.07 -6.72 6.94
C TRP A 656 -23.10 -7.85 7.09
N PRO A 657 -24.12 -7.90 6.22
CA PRO A 657 -25.09 -8.99 6.22
C PRO A 657 -24.48 -10.30 5.69
N THR A 658 -25.15 -11.41 5.98
CA THR A 658 -24.82 -12.75 5.47
C THR A 658 -25.76 -13.19 4.34
N GLU A 659 -26.31 -12.22 3.62
CA GLU A 659 -27.17 -12.40 2.46
C GLU A 659 -26.52 -11.73 1.24
N THR A 660 -26.78 -12.27 0.05
CA THR A 660 -26.24 -11.75 -1.21
C THR A 660 -26.90 -10.45 -1.61
N ASP A 661 -26.13 -9.57 -2.24
CA ASP A 661 -26.58 -8.29 -2.79
C ASP A 661 -27.25 -7.36 -1.76
N GLN A 662 -26.81 -7.43 -0.53
CA GLN A 662 -27.26 -6.52 0.53
C GLN A 662 -26.22 -5.45 0.83
N PRO A 663 -26.61 -4.20 1.05
CA PRO A 663 -25.70 -3.15 1.49
C PRO A 663 -25.30 -3.35 2.95
N ALA A 664 -24.25 -2.68 3.37
CA ALA A 664 -23.87 -2.62 4.78
C ALA A 664 -24.99 -2.03 5.64
N GLN A 665 -25.12 -2.52 6.88
CA GLN A 665 -26.18 -2.09 7.81
C GLN A 665 -25.85 -0.76 8.50
N GLN A 666 -24.56 -0.41 8.68
CA GLN A 666 -24.10 0.85 9.28
C GLN A 666 -22.90 1.42 8.52
#